data_59198a0dfb76c6975da021f56509869a
#
_entry.id   59198a0dfb76c6975da021f56509869a
#
_cell.length_a   1.000
_cell.length_b   1.000
_cell.length_c   1.000
_cell.angle_alpha   90.00
_cell.angle_beta   90.00
_cell.angle_gamma   90.00
#
_symmetry.space_group_name_H-M   'P 1'
#
loop_
_entity.id
_entity.type
_entity.pdbx_description
1 polymer ?
#
loop_
_entity_poly.entity_id
_entity_poly.type
_entity_poly.pdbx_seq_one_letter_code
_entity_poly.pdbx_strand_id
1 'polypeptide(L)'
;MLKGKQGRFRQNLLGKRVDYSGRSVIVVGPELKIYQCGLPKEMAIELFKPFVMKELVENGTAHNVKSAKKMVERMETAVWDVLEEVIKEHPVMLNRAPTLHRLGIQAFEPILVEGKAIKLHPLVCTAFNADFDGDQMAVHLPLSVEAQSECRFLMLSPNNLLKPSDGGPVAVPSQDMVLGIYYLTQQRDGAKGEGMCFKSPNEALLAYANHEITLQTKIKVRFTKKCSDGKVRSEIQETSAGRILFNEIIPQDLGFVDRSKPENELKPEIDFLVKKKQCKQILEKVINVHGLSRTAEVLDDIKAIGYKYSTIAGMTVSISDMTVPETKKGLIAKAQAQVEEISKNYRRGLSTDEERYKEVIKTWQETDKQLTKDLLEGLDQYNNIFMMADSGARGSDKQIKQLAGMRGLMADTTGHAIELPITSNFREGLDVLEYFISAHGARKGLSDTALRTADSGYLTRRLVDVSQDLIVREVDCSEGKEIPNMEIKAFMDGKETIEALQDRITGRYIAEDIVDPDTGEVVVKANRMVTPKRAEAVMRVLEKTGRTTVKIRTILTCKCMNGICAKCYGANMATGQAVQVGEAVGIIAAQSIGEPGTQLTMRTFHTGGVAGGDITQGLPRVEELFEARKPKGLAIITEIPGVVEFRDTKKKREIIVTNPEDGNSKTYLIPYSSHIVVSDGQRLEAGDELTSGSLNPHDVLKIKGVRAVQDYMLREVQRVYRLQGVEINDKHIEVIVRQMLKKIHVEEAGDAEILPGINMDVLEFNAMNEKLIAEGKAPAEGKQIMLGITKASLATDSFFSAASFQETTKVLTEAAIGGKTDHLIGLKENVIIGKLIPAGTGMRRYRNVKLDTDVRPEDAVEGISDEDPAVLDIRDEIDERLPEDALLGDIEQATDAFSDEGADA
;
A
#
# COMPACT_ATOMS: atom_id res chain seq x y z
N MET A 1 22.25 28.83 -11.10
CA MET A 1 20.82 29.19 -11.21
C MET A 1 19.92 28.00 -11.51
N LEU A 2 20.25 27.04 -12.41
CA LEU A 2 19.39 25.92 -12.81
C LEU A 2 19.54 24.69 -11.91
N LYS A 3 20.75 24.45 -11.34
CA LYS A 3 21.13 23.22 -10.64
C LYS A 3 20.71 23.21 -9.17
N GLY A 4 20.35 22.03 -8.65
CA GLY A 4 20.13 21.75 -7.23
C GLY A 4 18.73 22.08 -6.71
N LYS A 5 18.52 21.93 -5.39
CA LYS A 5 17.22 22.12 -4.71
C LYS A 5 16.71 23.58 -4.80
N GLN A 6 17.62 24.54 -4.85
CA GLN A 6 17.34 25.97 -4.99
C GLN A 6 17.39 26.46 -6.44
N GLY A 7 17.63 25.57 -7.41
CA GLY A 7 17.61 25.90 -8.83
C GLY A 7 16.20 26.14 -9.36
N ARG A 8 16.10 26.84 -10.52
CA ARG A 8 14.81 27.21 -11.14
C ARG A 8 13.92 26.02 -11.43
N PHE A 9 14.46 24.88 -11.88
CA PHE A 9 13.68 23.68 -12.15
C PHE A 9 12.88 23.20 -10.94
N ARG A 10 13.52 23.14 -9.77
CA ARG A 10 12.90 22.57 -8.56
C ARG A 10 12.18 23.61 -7.70
N GLN A 11 12.65 24.84 -7.67
CA GLN A 11 12.12 25.86 -6.76
C GLN A 11 10.95 26.66 -7.39
N ASN A 12 10.95 26.88 -8.71
CA ASN A 12 10.01 27.79 -9.35
C ASN A 12 9.17 27.13 -10.46
N LEU A 13 9.62 26.01 -11.07
CA LEU A 13 8.92 25.38 -12.19
C LEU A 13 8.14 24.14 -11.76
N LEU A 14 8.79 23.19 -11.06
CA LEU A 14 8.10 21.98 -10.57
C LEU A 14 7.24 22.24 -9.32
N GLY A 15 7.51 23.30 -8.59
CA GLY A 15 6.73 23.75 -7.44
C GLY A 15 6.74 25.26 -7.35
N LYS A 16 5.59 25.86 -7.06
CA LYS A 16 5.43 27.33 -6.97
C LYS A 16 4.75 27.67 -5.64
N ARG A 17 5.01 28.86 -5.13
CA ARG A 17 4.20 29.44 -4.06
C ARG A 17 2.85 29.85 -4.64
N VAL A 18 1.79 29.56 -3.90
CA VAL A 18 0.41 29.84 -4.33
C VAL A 18 -0.28 30.77 -3.34
N ASP A 19 -1.17 31.61 -3.86
CA ASP A 19 -2.08 32.44 -3.08
C ASP A 19 -3.31 31.62 -2.64
N TYR A 20 -4.19 32.20 -1.84
CA TYR A 20 -5.39 31.57 -1.29
C TYR A 20 -5.08 30.28 -0.53
N SER A 21 -4.03 30.31 0.25
CA SER A 21 -3.59 29.24 1.11
C SER A 21 -3.28 29.73 2.52
N GLY A 22 -3.52 28.88 3.50
CA GLY A 22 -3.23 29.13 4.88
C GLY A 22 -2.62 27.92 5.55
N ARG A 23 -2.10 28.09 6.75
CA ARG A 23 -1.53 26.98 7.54
C ARG A 23 -1.84 27.17 9.02
N SER A 24 -2.28 26.10 9.68
CA SER A 24 -2.51 26.09 11.12
C SER A 24 -2.28 24.71 11.71
N VAL A 25 -2.23 24.65 13.03
CA VAL A 25 -2.18 23.41 13.82
C VAL A 25 -3.51 22.67 13.67
N ILE A 26 -3.44 21.34 13.71
CA ILE A 26 -4.62 20.48 13.67
C ILE A 26 -4.99 19.97 15.06
N VAL A 27 -6.29 19.81 15.28
CA VAL A 27 -6.86 19.16 16.48
C VAL A 27 -7.94 18.17 16.06
N VAL A 28 -8.25 17.22 16.93
CA VAL A 28 -9.29 16.24 16.66
C VAL A 28 -10.68 16.88 16.64
N GLY A 29 -11.51 16.50 15.67
CA GLY A 29 -12.93 16.88 15.57
C GLY A 29 -13.79 15.62 15.52
N PRO A 30 -14.11 14.98 16.64
CA PRO A 30 -14.91 13.76 16.66
C PRO A 30 -16.35 13.96 16.22
N GLU A 31 -16.86 15.18 16.32
CA GLU A 31 -18.20 15.60 15.90
C GLU A 31 -18.38 15.71 14.38
N LEU A 32 -17.28 15.85 13.66
CA LEU A 32 -17.30 16.05 12.21
C LEU A 32 -17.74 14.76 11.47
N LYS A 33 -18.40 14.94 10.33
CA LYS A 33 -18.60 13.87 9.36
C LYS A 33 -17.33 13.67 8.54
N ILE A 34 -17.18 12.51 7.88
CA ILE A 34 -15.95 12.17 7.19
C ILE A 34 -15.60 13.13 6.03
N TYR A 35 -16.59 13.78 5.44
CA TYR A 35 -16.42 14.78 4.39
C TYR A 35 -16.22 16.20 4.89
N GLN A 36 -16.27 16.44 6.21
CA GLN A 36 -16.22 17.76 6.83
C GLN A 36 -14.86 18.04 7.48
N CYS A 37 -14.47 19.31 7.49
CA CYS A 37 -13.35 19.82 8.29
C CYS A 37 -13.75 21.09 9.03
N GLY A 38 -13.19 21.31 10.21
CA GLY A 38 -13.39 22.54 10.97
C GLY A 38 -12.35 23.58 10.60
N LEU A 39 -12.77 24.69 9.97
CA LEU A 39 -11.91 25.79 9.60
C LEU A 39 -12.05 26.95 10.58
N PRO A 40 -10.94 27.50 11.14
CA PRO A 40 -11.00 28.67 12.00
C PRO A 40 -11.65 29.86 11.29
N LYS A 41 -12.55 30.57 11.97
CA LYS A 41 -13.28 31.72 11.42
C LYS A 41 -12.36 32.80 10.86
N GLU A 42 -11.30 33.15 11.59
CA GLU A 42 -10.33 34.16 11.15
C GLU A 42 -9.60 33.74 9.86
N MET A 43 -9.28 32.45 9.72
CA MET A 43 -8.66 31.93 8.51
C MET A 43 -9.65 31.89 7.35
N ALA A 44 -10.89 31.51 7.61
CA ALA A 44 -11.94 31.45 6.60
C ALA A 44 -12.20 32.81 5.96
N ILE A 45 -12.30 33.88 6.73
CA ILE A 45 -12.51 35.25 6.21
C ILE A 45 -11.40 35.67 5.24
N GLU A 46 -10.14 35.42 5.59
CA GLU A 46 -9.02 35.79 4.71
C GLU A 46 -8.96 34.94 3.44
N LEU A 47 -9.24 33.65 3.52
CA LEU A 47 -9.25 32.76 2.35
C LEU A 47 -10.41 33.07 1.40
N PHE A 48 -11.62 33.26 1.92
CA PHE A 48 -12.83 33.51 1.16
C PHE A 48 -13.09 34.97 0.86
N LYS A 49 -12.19 35.86 1.23
CA LYS A 49 -12.35 37.34 1.09
C LYS A 49 -12.91 37.81 -0.23
N PRO A 50 -12.44 37.38 -1.42
CA PRO A 50 -13.00 37.83 -2.70
C PRO A 50 -14.45 37.37 -2.90
N PHE A 51 -14.79 36.17 -2.49
CA PHE A 51 -16.12 35.60 -2.63
C PHE A 51 -17.12 36.33 -1.72
N VAL A 52 -16.73 36.53 -0.46
CA VAL A 52 -17.54 37.33 0.49
C VAL A 52 -17.76 38.75 0.01
N MET A 53 -16.72 39.41 -0.54
CA MET A 53 -16.87 40.77 -1.09
C MET A 53 -17.77 40.79 -2.30
N LYS A 54 -17.75 39.78 -3.15
CA LYS A 54 -18.66 39.64 -4.29
C LYS A 54 -20.10 39.55 -3.81
N GLU A 55 -20.36 38.63 -2.91
CA GLU A 55 -21.71 38.34 -2.37
C GLU A 55 -22.29 39.50 -1.58
N LEU A 56 -21.49 40.23 -0.79
CA LEU A 56 -21.92 41.48 -0.09
C LEU A 56 -22.37 42.57 -1.06
N VAL A 57 -21.77 42.65 -2.25
CA VAL A 57 -22.17 43.61 -3.28
C VAL A 57 -23.41 43.12 -4.02
N GLU A 58 -23.53 41.84 -4.37
CA GLU A 58 -24.68 41.24 -5.01
C GLU A 58 -25.94 41.30 -4.14
N ASN A 59 -25.80 41.04 -2.84
CA ASN A 59 -26.89 41.17 -1.85
C ASN A 59 -27.27 42.60 -1.49
N GLY A 60 -26.58 43.58 -2.09
CA GLY A 60 -26.86 45.01 -1.87
C GLY A 60 -26.47 45.55 -0.48
N THR A 61 -25.85 44.73 0.38
CA THR A 61 -25.37 45.16 1.70
C THR A 61 -24.22 46.15 1.60
N ALA A 62 -23.40 46.03 0.55
CA ALA A 62 -22.32 46.95 0.26
C ALA A 62 -22.53 47.65 -1.11
N HIS A 63 -22.45 48.95 -1.15
CA HIS A 63 -22.63 49.74 -2.41
C HIS A 63 -21.50 49.52 -3.44
N ASN A 64 -20.33 49.16 -3.03
CA ASN A 64 -19.18 48.89 -3.91
C ASN A 64 -18.12 48.04 -3.22
N VAL A 65 -17.17 47.51 -4.00
CA VAL A 65 -16.08 46.65 -3.54
C VAL A 65 -15.22 47.32 -2.44
N LYS A 66 -15.03 48.64 -2.47
CA LYS A 66 -14.28 49.35 -1.41
C LYS A 66 -15.03 49.36 -0.09
N SER A 67 -16.38 49.47 -0.11
CA SER A 67 -17.22 49.40 1.06
C SER A 67 -17.23 47.99 1.61
N ALA A 68 -17.41 46.98 0.75
CA ALA A 68 -17.33 45.57 1.12
C ALA A 68 -15.99 45.21 1.79
N LYS A 69 -14.88 45.68 1.21
CA LYS A 69 -13.54 45.47 1.82
C LYS A 69 -13.44 46.05 3.23
N LYS A 70 -13.96 47.28 3.45
CA LYS A 70 -13.96 47.90 4.79
C LYS A 70 -14.84 47.15 5.78
N MET A 71 -15.99 46.61 5.36
CA MET A 71 -16.87 45.82 6.19
C MET A 71 -16.17 44.50 6.61
N VAL A 72 -15.49 43.83 5.67
CA VAL A 72 -14.71 42.63 5.95
C VAL A 72 -13.56 42.94 6.92
N GLU A 73 -12.83 44.03 6.72
CA GLU A 73 -11.73 44.44 7.62
C GLU A 73 -12.21 44.82 9.02
N ARG A 74 -13.46 45.27 9.18
CA ARG A 74 -14.09 45.59 10.47
C ARG A 74 -14.79 44.39 11.12
N MET A 75 -14.86 43.25 10.39
CA MET A 75 -15.54 42.03 10.85
C MET A 75 -16.98 42.30 11.34
N GLU A 76 -17.76 43.05 10.55
CA GLU A 76 -19.16 43.37 10.84
C GLU A 76 -20.02 42.10 10.85
N THR A 77 -21.13 42.08 11.61
CA THR A 77 -21.98 40.88 11.77
C THR A 77 -22.48 40.29 10.46
N ALA A 78 -22.89 41.16 9.52
CA ALA A 78 -23.36 40.77 8.20
C ALA A 78 -22.31 39.99 7.37
N VAL A 79 -21.02 40.17 7.65
CA VAL A 79 -19.93 39.43 6.98
C VAL A 79 -19.94 37.98 7.37
N TRP A 80 -20.29 37.66 8.62
CA TRP A 80 -20.34 36.28 9.11
C TRP A 80 -21.49 35.50 8.49
N ASP A 81 -22.66 36.14 8.33
CA ASP A 81 -23.83 35.52 7.72
C ASP A 81 -23.54 35.18 6.25
N VAL A 82 -22.95 36.13 5.51
CA VAL A 82 -22.53 35.91 4.12
C VAL A 82 -21.41 34.89 4.03
N LEU A 83 -20.46 34.90 4.95
CA LEU A 83 -19.39 33.91 4.96
C LEU A 83 -19.93 32.46 5.13
N GLU A 84 -20.93 32.28 6.00
CA GLU A 84 -21.58 30.97 6.20
C GLU A 84 -22.29 30.49 4.92
N GLU A 85 -22.91 31.40 4.19
CA GLU A 85 -23.55 31.11 2.92
C GLU A 85 -22.54 30.75 1.82
N VAL A 86 -21.45 31.51 1.70
CA VAL A 86 -20.39 31.28 0.71
C VAL A 86 -19.64 29.97 0.95
N ILE A 87 -19.48 29.58 2.20
CA ILE A 87 -18.79 28.34 2.57
C ILE A 87 -19.61 27.08 2.22
N LYS A 88 -20.95 27.18 2.21
CA LYS A 88 -21.77 26.06 1.78
C LYS A 88 -21.38 25.63 0.38
N GLU A 89 -21.15 24.33 0.22
CA GLU A 89 -20.81 23.69 -1.06
C GLU A 89 -19.48 24.14 -1.71
N HIS A 90 -18.66 24.93 -1.03
CA HIS A 90 -17.35 25.32 -1.51
C HIS A 90 -16.26 24.48 -0.82
N PRO A 91 -15.76 23.39 -1.45
CA PRO A 91 -14.79 22.52 -0.82
C PRO A 91 -13.44 23.21 -0.66
N VAL A 92 -12.72 22.86 0.39
CA VAL A 92 -11.32 23.25 0.60
C VAL A 92 -10.42 22.02 0.60
N MET A 93 -9.19 22.16 0.11
CA MET A 93 -8.20 21.10 0.13
C MET A 93 -7.33 21.23 1.37
N LEU A 94 -7.14 20.11 2.11
CA LEU A 94 -6.18 20.02 3.19
C LEU A 94 -4.96 19.20 2.73
N ASN A 95 -3.77 19.66 3.10
CA ASN A 95 -2.51 18.99 2.79
C ASN A 95 -1.63 18.94 4.03
N ARG A 96 -1.03 17.78 4.30
CA ARG A 96 0.04 17.63 5.31
C ARG A 96 1.37 17.31 4.62
N ALA A 97 2.39 18.09 4.94
CA ALA A 97 3.75 17.79 4.52
C ALA A 97 4.43 16.82 5.53
N PRO A 98 5.19 15.81 5.05
CA PRO A 98 5.49 15.50 3.66
C PRO A 98 4.34 14.77 2.96
N THR A 99 4.02 15.16 1.72
CA THR A 99 3.01 14.48 0.91
C THR A 99 3.64 13.26 0.23
N LEU A 100 3.47 12.08 0.82
CA LEU A 100 4.09 10.84 0.37
C LEU A 100 3.30 10.15 -0.75
N HIS A 101 1.97 10.29 -0.72
CA HIS A 101 1.06 9.71 -1.71
C HIS A 101 -0.12 10.66 -1.97
N ARG A 102 -0.95 10.35 -2.97
CA ARG A 102 -2.07 11.21 -3.39
C ARG A 102 -3.10 11.47 -2.29
N LEU A 103 -3.28 10.55 -1.32
CA LEU A 103 -4.20 10.73 -0.20
C LEU A 103 -3.71 11.73 0.86
N GLY A 104 -2.47 12.22 0.74
CA GLY A 104 -1.95 13.32 1.55
C GLY A 104 -2.54 14.68 1.19
N ILE A 105 -3.38 14.76 0.13
CA ILE A 105 -4.17 15.93 -0.24
C ILE A 105 -5.60 15.43 -0.46
N GLN A 106 -6.54 15.92 0.35
CA GLN A 106 -7.96 15.60 0.22
C GLN A 106 -8.80 16.85 0.34
N ALA A 107 -9.97 16.83 -0.28
CA ALA A 107 -10.95 17.88 -0.17
C ALA A 107 -11.97 17.59 0.94
N PHE A 108 -12.43 18.64 1.58
CA PHE A 108 -13.43 18.60 2.62
C PHE A 108 -14.38 19.79 2.49
N GLU A 109 -15.59 19.63 2.98
CA GLU A 109 -16.52 20.76 3.17
C GLU A 109 -16.18 21.46 4.49
N PRO A 110 -15.86 22.75 4.47
CA PRO A 110 -15.48 23.47 5.67
C PRO A 110 -16.69 23.80 6.55
N ILE A 111 -16.51 23.67 7.85
CA ILE A 111 -17.44 24.18 8.89
C ILE A 111 -16.66 25.20 9.71
N LEU A 112 -17.30 26.32 10.01
CA LEU A 112 -16.69 27.36 10.85
C LEU A 112 -16.57 26.89 12.30
N VAL A 113 -15.38 27.00 12.85
CA VAL A 113 -15.10 26.64 14.25
C VAL A 113 -14.46 27.80 14.99
N GLU A 114 -14.74 27.87 16.28
CA GLU A 114 -14.07 28.81 17.17
C GLU A 114 -12.63 28.36 17.44
N GLY A 115 -11.74 29.31 17.69
CA GLY A 115 -10.33 29.04 17.96
C GLY A 115 -9.43 29.24 16.73
N LYS A 116 -8.18 28.80 16.80
CA LYS A 116 -7.15 29.02 15.77
C LYS A 116 -6.66 27.71 15.15
N ALA A 117 -7.15 26.57 15.59
CA ALA A 117 -6.74 25.25 15.11
C ALA A 117 -7.77 24.68 14.13
N ILE A 118 -7.30 23.97 13.13
CA ILE A 118 -8.13 23.24 12.16
C ILE A 118 -8.60 21.96 12.84
N LYS A 119 -9.92 21.70 12.85
CA LYS A 119 -10.47 20.42 13.30
C LYS A 119 -10.45 19.41 12.16
N LEU A 120 -9.92 18.24 12.43
CA LEU A 120 -9.79 17.15 11.46
C LEU A 120 -10.51 15.90 11.95
N HIS A 121 -11.20 15.21 11.04
CA HIS A 121 -11.86 13.95 11.33
C HIS A 121 -10.83 12.86 11.68
N PRO A 122 -11.01 12.11 12.78
CA PRO A 122 -10.00 11.17 13.26
C PRO A 122 -9.69 10.02 12.30
N LEU A 123 -10.65 9.55 11.49
CA LEU A 123 -10.43 8.44 10.55
C LEU A 123 -9.54 8.81 9.36
N VAL A 124 -9.47 10.07 8.95
CA VAL A 124 -8.61 10.51 7.85
C VAL A 124 -7.15 10.74 8.28
N CYS A 125 -6.86 10.75 9.58
CA CYS A 125 -5.50 10.92 10.09
C CYS A 125 -4.53 9.85 9.55
N THR A 126 -5.01 8.63 9.34
CA THR A 126 -4.20 7.53 8.77
C THR A 126 -3.76 7.86 7.34
N ALA A 127 -4.63 8.45 6.51
CA ALA A 127 -4.34 8.84 5.13
C ALA A 127 -3.29 9.97 5.07
N PHE A 128 -3.37 10.94 5.98
CA PHE A 128 -2.42 12.03 6.09
C PHE A 128 -1.14 11.66 6.86
N ASN A 129 -1.10 10.49 7.49
CA ASN A 129 -0.08 10.14 8.49
C ASN A 129 0.10 11.25 9.52
N ALA A 130 -1.02 11.82 10.00
CA ALA A 130 -1.09 12.94 10.92
C ALA A 130 -1.39 12.47 12.35
N ASP A 131 -0.79 13.15 13.32
CA ASP A 131 -1.15 13.05 14.73
C ASP A 131 -1.38 14.45 15.33
N PHE A 132 -1.88 14.49 16.55
CA PHE A 132 -2.28 15.75 17.18
C PHE A 132 -1.27 16.23 18.24
N ASP A 133 0.01 15.97 17.99
CA ASP A 133 1.13 16.36 18.87
C ASP A 133 1.72 17.75 18.55
N GLY A 134 1.08 18.49 17.63
CA GLY A 134 1.52 19.81 17.16
C GLY A 134 1.69 19.85 15.64
N ASP A 135 1.24 18.82 14.93
CA ASP A 135 1.22 18.81 13.48
C ASP A 135 0.42 19.97 12.90
N GLN A 136 0.91 20.49 11.78
CA GLN A 136 0.27 21.55 11.01
C GLN A 136 -0.16 21.03 9.65
N MET A 137 -1.29 21.55 9.17
CA MET A 137 -1.78 21.31 7.81
C MET A 137 -1.98 22.60 7.05
N ALA A 138 -1.73 22.54 5.75
CA ALA A 138 -2.02 23.61 4.82
C ALA A 138 -3.45 23.49 4.30
N VAL A 139 -4.13 24.62 4.13
CA VAL A 139 -5.45 24.76 3.51
C VAL A 139 -5.29 25.46 2.19
N HIS A 140 -5.91 24.96 1.14
CA HIS A 140 -5.93 25.54 -0.20
C HIS A 140 -7.36 25.71 -0.68
N LEU A 141 -7.67 26.88 -1.26
CA LEU A 141 -9.00 27.20 -1.78
C LEU A 141 -9.02 27.06 -3.31
N PRO A 142 -9.82 26.17 -3.90
CA PRO A 142 -10.06 26.15 -5.34
C PRO A 142 -10.86 27.40 -5.76
N LEU A 143 -10.42 28.08 -6.81
CA LEU A 143 -11.00 29.37 -7.23
C LEU A 143 -12.02 29.22 -8.34
N SER A 144 -11.74 28.41 -9.38
CA SER A 144 -12.64 28.25 -10.52
C SER A 144 -13.70 27.18 -10.25
N VAL A 145 -14.82 27.26 -10.95
CA VAL A 145 -15.93 26.29 -10.85
C VAL A 145 -15.46 24.89 -11.24
N GLU A 146 -14.59 24.81 -12.27
CA GLU A 146 -14.01 23.53 -12.69
C GLU A 146 -13.15 22.92 -11.59
N ALA A 147 -12.29 23.74 -10.93
CA ALA A 147 -11.47 23.27 -9.82
C ALA A 147 -12.31 22.84 -8.62
N GLN A 148 -13.38 23.54 -8.30
CA GLN A 148 -14.33 23.16 -7.25
C GLN A 148 -15.03 21.84 -7.58
N SER A 149 -15.45 21.64 -8.83
CA SER A 149 -16.07 20.40 -9.30
C SER A 149 -15.10 19.23 -9.21
N GLU A 150 -13.85 19.39 -9.66
CA GLU A 150 -12.82 18.36 -9.53
C GLU A 150 -12.55 18.01 -8.04
N CYS A 151 -12.51 19.03 -7.17
CA CYS A 151 -12.38 18.79 -5.73
C CYS A 151 -13.54 17.96 -5.17
N ARG A 152 -14.77 18.25 -5.60
CA ARG A 152 -15.96 17.55 -5.12
C ARG A 152 -16.06 16.12 -5.64
N PHE A 153 -15.85 15.90 -6.94
CA PHE A 153 -16.02 14.58 -7.54
C PHE A 153 -14.82 13.64 -7.36
N LEU A 154 -13.59 14.16 -7.39
CA LEU A 154 -12.38 13.34 -7.38
C LEU A 154 -11.65 13.35 -6.03
N MET A 155 -11.60 14.49 -5.35
CA MET A 155 -10.73 14.67 -4.18
C MET A 155 -11.47 14.63 -2.84
N LEU A 156 -12.78 14.63 -2.81
CA LEU A 156 -13.55 14.56 -1.57
C LEU A 156 -13.20 13.28 -0.79
N SER A 157 -13.06 13.37 0.53
CA SER A 157 -12.63 12.27 1.40
C SER A 157 -13.45 10.96 1.24
N PRO A 158 -14.79 10.97 1.13
CA PRO A 158 -15.58 9.75 0.89
C PRO A 158 -15.21 9.00 -0.39
N ASN A 159 -14.74 9.70 -1.43
CA ASN A 159 -14.36 9.09 -2.70
C ASN A 159 -12.95 8.45 -2.67
N ASN A 160 -12.19 8.68 -1.59
CA ASN A 160 -10.80 8.25 -1.44
C ASN A 160 -10.62 7.33 -0.23
N LEU A 161 -11.54 6.37 -0.03
CA LEU A 161 -11.49 5.43 1.09
C LEU A 161 -10.57 4.22 0.86
N LEU A 162 -10.14 3.95 -0.38
CA LEU A 162 -9.27 2.84 -0.73
C LEU A 162 -7.84 3.28 -0.97
N LYS A 163 -6.89 2.45 -0.53
CA LYS A 163 -5.46 2.66 -0.80
C LYS A 163 -5.11 2.31 -2.24
N PRO A 164 -4.36 3.15 -2.95
CA PRO A 164 -3.87 2.81 -4.28
C PRO A 164 -2.82 1.69 -4.29
N SER A 165 -2.21 1.35 -3.14
CA SER A 165 -1.15 0.33 -3.05
C SER A 165 -1.66 -1.11 -3.07
N ASP A 166 -2.70 -1.41 -2.29
CA ASP A 166 -3.25 -2.76 -2.09
C ASP A 166 -4.75 -2.85 -2.37
N GLY A 167 -5.45 -1.71 -2.49
CA GLY A 167 -6.91 -1.67 -2.63
C GLY A 167 -7.66 -1.87 -1.32
N GLY A 168 -6.97 -1.98 -0.20
CA GLY A 168 -7.60 -2.05 1.12
C GLY A 168 -8.12 -0.71 1.61
N PRO A 169 -9.04 -0.68 2.60
CA PRO A 169 -9.55 0.56 3.16
C PRO A 169 -8.45 1.34 3.91
N VAL A 170 -8.43 2.66 3.71
CA VAL A 170 -7.52 3.60 4.39
C VAL A 170 -8.10 4.02 5.74
N ALA A 171 -9.38 4.42 5.73
CA ALA A 171 -10.10 4.87 6.90
C ALA A 171 -10.57 3.66 7.71
N VAL A 172 -9.71 3.16 8.60
CA VAL A 172 -10.01 2.05 9.50
C VAL A 172 -10.08 2.57 10.93
N PRO A 173 -11.07 2.16 11.73
CA PRO A 173 -11.14 2.51 13.15
C PRO A 173 -9.81 2.18 13.86
N SER A 174 -9.41 3.05 14.75
CA SER A 174 -8.15 2.93 15.49
C SER A 174 -8.32 3.33 16.96
N GLN A 175 -7.36 2.93 17.79
CA GLN A 175 -7.27 3.33 19.20
C GLN A 175 -8.62 3.18 19.95
N ASP A 176 -9.16 4.24 20.49
CA ASP A 176 -10.37 4.24 21.34
C ASP A 176 -11.61 3.72 20.61
N MET A 177 -11.71 3.94 19.31
CA MET A 177 -12.81 3.39 18.51
C MET A 177 -12.80 1.86 18.51
N VAL A 178 -11.62 1.25 18.25
CA VAL A 178 -11.47 -0.22 18.28
C VAL A 178 -11.71 -0.76 19.68
N LEU A 179 -11.20 -0.06 20.70
CA LEU A 179 -11.36 -0.47 22.09
C LEU A 179 -12.83 -0.47 22.52
N GLY A 180 -13.59 0.56 22.13
CA GLY A 180 -15.02 0.64 22.40
C GLY A 180 -15.82 -0.46 21.70
N ILE A 181 -15.51 -0.77 20.43
CA ILE A 181 -16.16 -1.86 19.68
C ILE A 181 -15.79 -3.23 20.28
N TYR A 182 -14.52 -3.42 20.66
CA TYR A 182 -14.08 -4.64 21.33
C TYR A 182 -14.82 -4.89 22.62
N TYR A 183 -14.91 -3.86 23.50
CA TYR A 183 -15.67 -3.91 24.75
C TYR A 183 -17.13 -4.21 24.52
N LEU A 184 -17.73 -3.63 23.48
CA LEU A 184 -19.14 -3.81 23.12
C LEU A 184 -19.42 -5.25 22.65
N THR A 185 -18.52 -5.85 21.88
CA THR A 185 -18.73 -7.18 21.27
C THR A 185 -18.20 -8.34 22.12
N GLN A 186 -17.47 -8.05 23.20
CA GLN A 186 -16.98 -9.04 24.15
C GLN A 186 -18.15 -9.69 24.92
N GLN A 187 -18.04 -10.95 25.25
CA GLN A 187 -18.97 -11.67 26.11
C GLN A 187 -18.28 -12.06 27.41
N ARG A 188 -19.01 -11.98 28.51
CA ARG A 188 -18.53 -12.33 29.85
C ARG A 188 -19.43 -13.37 30.49
N ASP A 189 -18.81 -14.48 30.93
CA ASP A 189 -19.50 -15.52 31.70
C ASP A 189 -19.69 -15.08 33.15
N GLY A 190 -20.78 -15.48 33.77
CA GLY A 190 -21.09 -15.13 35.15
C GLY A 190 -21.58 -13.67 35.35
N ALA A 191 -21.93 -12.97 34.27
CA ALA A 191 -22.43 -11.61 34.35
C ALA A 191 -23.91 -11.57 34.83
N LYS A 192 -24.32 -10.43 35.45
CA LYS A 192 -25.71 -10.25 35.93
C LYS A 192 -26.73 -10.47 34.79
N GLY A 193 -27.72 -11.35 35.02
CA GLY A 193 -28.78 -11.65 34.04
C GLY A 193 -28.39 -12.66 32.97
N GLU A 194 -27.35 -13.49 33.18
CA GLU A 194 -26.95 -14.55 32.24
C GLU A 194 -28.11 -15.54 31.99
N GLY A 195 -28.32 -15.90 30.73
CA GLY A 195 -29.29 -16.87 30.29
C GLY A 195 -30.77 -16.35 30.24
N MET A 196 -31.02 -15.07 30.52
CA MET A 196 -32.33 -14.48 30.32
C MET A 196 -32.80 -14.56 28.87
N CYS A 197 -34.09 -14.81 28.67
CA CYS A 197 -34.73 -14.93 27.37
C CYS A 197 -35.63 -13.74 27.09
N PHE A 198 -35.43 -13.08 25.95
CA PHE A 198 -36.21 -11.91 25.52
C PHE A 198 -36.98 -12.21 24.23
N LYS A 199 -38.16 -11.59 24.13
CA LYS A 199 -39.07 -11.76 22.99
C LYS A 199 -38.59 -11.02 21.74
N SER A 200 -37.82 -9.93 21.90
CA SER A 200 -37.34 -9.09 20.83
C SER A 200 -36.00 -8.43 21.19
N PRO A 201 -35.19 -7.98 20.21
CA PRO A 201 -33.99 -7.18 20.46
C PRO A 201 -34.26 -5.91 21.28
N ASN A 202 -35.37 -5.23 20.99
CA ASN A 202 -35.76 -3.98 21.72
C ASN A 202 -36.03 -4.23 23.19
N GLU A 203 -36.67 -5.36 23.56
CA GLU A 203 -36.88 -5.75 24.96
C GLU A 203 -35.56 -6.00 25.70
N ALA A 204 -34.59 -6.63 25.03
CA ALA A 204 -33.23 -6.82 25.55
C ALA A 204 -32.53 -5.47 25.80
N LEU A 205 -32.65 -4.52 24.88
CA LEU A 205 -32.10 -3.17 25.05
C LEU A 205 -32.78 -2.38 26.16
N LEU A 206 -34.08 -2.60 26.34
CA LEU A 206 -34.83 -2.00 27.46
C LEU A 206 -34.36 -2.58 28.82
N ALA A 207 -34.14 -3.90 28.89
CA ALA A 207 -33.58 -4.55 30.07
C ALA A 207 -32.16 -4.07 30.39
N TYR A 208 -31.37 -3.78 29.36
CA TYR A 208 -30.08 -3.14 29.53
C TYR A 208 -30.21 -1.71 30.07
N ALA A 209 -31.11 -0.90 29.55
CA ALA A 209 -31.36 0.45 30.04
C ALA A 209 -31.83 0.45 31.50
N ASN A 210 -32.58 -0.57 31.94
CA ASN A 210 -33.00 -0.77 33.31
C ASN A 210 -31.93 -1.41 34.22
N HIS A 211 -30.70 -1.63 33.73
CA HIS A 211 -29.61 -2.26 34.47
C HIS A 211 -29.89 -3.70 34.97
N GLU A 212 -30.81 -4.42 34.35
CA GLU A 212 -31.09 -5.83 34.66
C GLU A 212 -30.00 -6.75 34.07
N ILE A 213 -29.49 -6.37 32.88
CA ILE A 213 -28.39 -7.03 32.19
C ILE A 213 -27.25 -6.05 31.93
N THR A 214 -26.05 -6.57 31.69
CA THR A 214 -24.88 -5.79 31.22
C THR A 214 -24.71 -5.93 29.73
N LEU A 215 -23.87 -5.07 29.10
CA LEU A 215 -23.57 -5.13 27.67
C LEU A 215 -23.00 -6.48 27.24
N GLN A 216 -22.22 -7.10 28.12
CA GLN A 216 -21.44 -8.33 27.85
C GLN A 216 -22.16 -9.63 28.28
N THR A 217 -23.32 -9.52 28.90
CA THR A 217 -24.11 -10.66 29.39
C THR A 217 -24.56 -11.55 28.22
N LYS A 218 -24.39 -12.86 28.34
CA LYS A 218 -24.94 -13.84 27.38
C LYS A 218 -26.44 -13.98 27.62
N ILE A 219 -27.22 -13.61 26.62
CA ILE A 219 -28.70 -13.62 26.63
C ILE A 219 -29.25 -14.39 25.43
N LYS A 220 -30.48 -14.85 25.54
CA LYS A 220 -31.22 -15.51 24.47
C LYS A 220 -32.29 -14.58 23.94
N VAL A 221 -32.20 -14.23 22.65
CA VAL A 221 -33.14 -13.29 22.03
C VAL A 221 -33.84 -13.94 20.87
N ARG A 222 -35.12 -13.73 20.73
CA ARG A 222 -35.91 -14.19 19.58
C ARG A 222 -35.82 -13.14 18.48
N PHE A 223 -35.18 -13.54 17.38
CA PHE A 223 -35.17 -12.78 16.14
C PHE A 223 -36.35 -13.21 15.27
N THR A 224 -37.07 -12.23 14.73
CA THR A 224 -38.21 -12.47 13.85
C THR A 224 -38.08 -11.62 12.61
N LYS A 225 -38.02 -12.25 11.44
CA LYS A 225 -37.88 -11.57 10.14
C LYS A 225 -38.81 -12.18 9.11
N LYS A 226 -39.27 -11.39 8.15
CA LYS A 226 -39.88 -11.91 6.93
C LYS A 226 -38.75 -12.47 6.04
N CYS A 227 -38.82 -13.75 5.76
CA CYS A 227 -37.86 -14.44 4.90
C CYS A 227 -38.18 -14.21 3.43
N SER A 228 -37.24 -14.53 2.54
CA SER A 228 -37.40 -14.51 1.09
C SER A 228 -38.63 -15.26 0.60
N ASP A 229 -39.06 -16.31 1.29
CA ASP A 229 -40.26 -17.11 1.04
C ASP A 229 -41.59 -16.40 1.42
N GLY A 230 -41.54 -15.16 1.89
CA GLY A 230 -42.72 -14.41 2.37
C GLY A 230 -43.27 -14.89 3.73
N LYS A 231 -42.67 -15.93 4.33
CA LYS A 231 -43.08 -16.45 5.65
C LYS A 231 -42.31 -15.76 6.76
N VAL A 232 -43.00 -15.43 7.85
CA VAL A 232 -42.35 -14.92 9.04
C VAL A 232 -41.77 -16.09 9.80
N ARG A 233 -40.45 -16.12 9.93
CA ARG A 233 -39.73 -17.10 10.76
C ARG A 233 -39.24 -16.44 12.02
N SER A 234 -39.17 -17.21 13.11
CA SER A 234 -38.62 -16.77 14.38
C SER A 234 -37.74 -17.84 15.00
N GLU A 235 -36.54 -17.43 15.44
CA GLU A 235 -35.56 -18.29 16.06
C GLU A 235 -34.99 -17.63 17.32
N ILE A 236 -34.64 -18.45 18.31
CA ILE A 236 -33.99 -17.97 19.53
C ILE A 236 -32.49 -18.18 19.36
N GLN A 237 -31.71 -17.10 19.46
CA GLN A 237 -30.28 -17.11 19.31
C GLN A 237 -29.61 -16.58 20.56
N GLU A 238 -28.45 -17.14 20.86
CA GLU A 238 -27.57 -16.65 21.92
C GLU A 238 -26.76 -15.45 21.43
N THR A 239 -26.82 -14.32 22.13
CA THR A 239 -26.13 -13.08 21.77
C THR A 239 -25.87 -12.25 23.02
N SER A 240 -25.41 -11.02 22.86
CA SER A 240 -25.31 -10.02 23.94
C SER A 240 -25.95 -8.70 23.52
N ALA A 241 -26.34 -7.88 24.49
CA ALA A 241 -26.88 -6.55 24.21
C ALA A 241 -25.93 -5.69 23.37
N GLY A 242 -24.62 -5.79 23.63
CA GLY A 242 -23.62 -5.07 22.86
C GLY A 242 -23.55 -5.51 21.40
N ARG A 243 -23.63 -6.81 21.10
CA ARG A 243 -23.65 -7.31 19.72
C ARG A 243 -24.92 -6.87 18.98
N ILE A 244 -26.06 -6.81 19.64
CA ILE A 244 -27.30 -6.30 19.03
C ILE A 244 -27.11 -4.85 18.61
N LEU A 245 -26.59 -3.99 19.48
CA LEU A 245 -26.31 -2.58 19.18
C LEU A 245 -25.31 -2.39 18.02
N PHE A 246 -24.30 -3.24 17.93
CA PHE A 246 -23.33 -3.17 16.86
C PHE A 246 -23.91 -3.62 15.53
N ASN A 247 -24.73 -4.68 15.51
CA ASN A 247 -25.40 -5.17 14.30
C ASN A 247 -26.48 -4.21 13.77
N GLU A 248 -27.00 -3.31 14.57
CA GLU A 248 -27.96 -2.29 14.14
C GLU A 248 -27.34 -1.29 13.16
N ILE A 249 -26.04 -0.99 13.32
CA ILE A 249 -25.30 -0.03 12.50
C ILE A 249 -24.78 -0.69 11.23
N ILE A 250 -24.41 -1.97 11.30
CA ILE A 250 -23.81 -2.71 10.20
C ILE A 250 -24.89 -3.25 9.26
N PRO A 251 -24.77 -3.05 7.92
CA PRO A 251 -25.65 -3.70 6.95
C PRO A 251 -25.65 -5.21 7.13
N GLN A 252 -26.82 -5.84 7.02
CA GLN A 252 -27.02 -7.26 7.33
C GLN A 252 -26.97 -8.17 6.09
N ASP A 253 -26.22 -7.80 5.04
CA ASP A 253 -26.09 -8.49 3.77
C ASP A 253 -24.63 -8.66 3.31
N LEU A 254 -23.69 -8.56 4.25
CA LEU A 254 -22.24 -8.57 3.97
C LEU A 254 -21.66 -9.96 3.64
N GLY A 255 -22.44 -11.04 3.85
CA GLY A 255 -22.01 -12.42 3.55
C GLY A 255 -20.95 -12.99 4.52
N PHE A 256 -20.95 -12.59 5.80
CA PHE A 256 -20.27 -13.33 6.85
C PHE A 256 -21.03 -14.59 7.23
N VAL A 257 -22.36 -14.53 7.09
CA VAL A 257 -23.26 -15.66 7.31
C VAL A 257 -23.79 -16.13 5.95
N ASP A 258 -23.65 -17.43 5.66
CA ASP A 258 -24.18 -18.04 4.44
C ASP A 258 -25.72 -18.12 4.50
N ARG A 259 -26.37 -17.13 3.89
CA ARG A 259 -27.84 -17.02 3.86
C ARG A 259 -28.52 -17.90 2.85
N SER A 260 -27.75 -18.66 2.02
CA SER A 260 -28.29 -19.68 1.15
C SER A 260 -28.99 -20.82 1.92
N LYS A 261 -28.59 -20.99 3.19
CA LYS A 261 -29.20 -21.99 4.09
C LYS A 261 -30.32 -21.37 4.90
N PRO A 262 -31.53 -21.98 4.87
CA PRO A 262 -32.69 -21.43 5.58
C PRO A 262 -32.50 -21.33 7.11
N GLU A 263 -31.58 -22.08 7.68
CA GLU A 263 -31.23 -22.06 9.11
C GLU A 263 -30.44 -20.80 9.50
N ASN A 264 -29.73 -20.19 8.57
CA ASN A 264 -28.88 -19.03 8.82
C ASN A 264 -29.53 -17.68 8.48
N GLU A 265 -30.72 -17.69 7.89
CA GLU A 265 -31.39 -16.48 7.40
C GLU A 265 -31.68 -15.42 8.51
N LEU A 266 -31.86 -15.90 9.72
CA LEU A 266 -32.15 -15.06 10.90
C LEU A 266 -30.90 -14.67 11.72
N LYS A 267 -29.74 -15.29 11.44
CA LYS A 267 -28.52 -15.01 12.20
C LYS A 267 -28.00 -13.60 11.90
N PRO A 268 -27.58 -12.84 12.92
CA PRO A 268 -26.90 -11.57 12.70
C PRO A 268 -25.57 -11.78 11.97
N GLU A 269 -25.15 -10.82 11.18
CA GLU A 269 -23.87 -10.89 10.45
C GLU A 269 -22.65 -10.96 11.37
N ILE A 270 -22.70 -10.24 12.51
CA ILE A 270 -21.59 -10.18 13.45
C ILE A 270 -21.98 -10.90 14.75
N ASP A 271 -21.48 -12.12 14.91
CA ASP A 271 -21.64 -12.92 16.13
C ASP A 271 -20.29 -13.35 16.73
N PHE A 272 -19.26 -12.61 16.45
CA PHE A 272 -17.90 -12.84 16.95
C PHE A 272 -17.33 -11.59 17.60
N LEU A 273 -16.21 -11.77 18.32
CA LEU A 273 -15.47 -10.66 18.93
C LEU A 273 -14.78 -9.83 17.84
N VAL A 274 -15.07 -8.54 17.80
CA VAL A 274 -14.55 -7.64 16.76
C VAL A 274 -13.27 -6.96 17.23
N LYS A 275 -12.15 -7.33 16.59
CA LYS A 275 -10.84 -6.71 16.74
C LYS A 275 -10.55 -5.80 15.53
N LYS A 276 -9.44 -5.07 15.55
CA LYS A 276 -9.03 -4.18 14.46
C LYS A 276 -9.01 -4.88 13.08
N LYS A 277 -8.54 -6.14 13.02
CA LYS A 277 -8.49 -6.92 11.78
C LYS A 277 -9.90 -7.20 11.24
N GLN A 278 -10.83 -7.59 12.13
CA GLN A 278 -12.22 -7.82 11.74
C GLN A 278 -12.92 -6.53 11.32
N CYS A 279 -12.65 -5.38 11.97
CA CYS A 279 -13.14 -4.10 11.51
C CYS A 279 -12.72 -3.79 10.07
N LYS A 280 -11.44 -4.05 9.72
CA LYS A 280 -10.95 -3.90 8.33
C LYS A 280 -11.74 -4.79 7.37
N GLN A 281 -11.94 -6.06 7.71
CA GLN A 281 -12.70 -7.02 6.89
C GLN A 281 -14.18 -6.62 6.72
N ILE A 282 -14.82 -6.11 7.77
CA ILE A 282 -16.20 -5.61 7.71
C ILE A 282 -16.28 -4.45 6.71
N LEU A 283 -15.38 -3.48 6.82
CA LEU A 283 -15.34 -2.34 5.91
C LEU A 283 -15.05 -2.73 4.46
N GLU A 284 -14.13 -3.66 4.22
CA GLU A 284 -13.86 -4.20 2.89
C GLU A 284 -15.12 -4.81 2.26
N LYS A 285 -15.89 -5.58 3.03
CA LYS A 285 -17.14 -6.15 2.55
C LYS A 285 -18.24 -5.09 2.35
N VAL A 286 -18.33 -4.08 3.22
CA VAL A 286 -19.27 -2.97 3.04
C VAL A 286 -18.96 -2.20 1.75
N ILE A 287 -17.70 -1.89 1.47
CA ILE A 287 -17.29 -1.22 0.24
C ILE A 287 -17.64 -2.05 -1.00
N ASN A 288 -17.41 -3.36 -0.94
CA ASN A 288 -17.66 -4.26 -2.08
C ASN A 288 -19.15 -4.49 -2.36
N VAL A 289 -20.03 -4.37 -1.36
CA VAL A 289 -21.47 -4.60 -1.51
C VAL A 289 -22.23 -3.30 -1.74
N HIS A 290 -21.96 -2.27 -0.92
CA HIS A 290 -22.75 -1.03 -0.89
C HIS A 290 -22.05 0.19 -1.52
N GLY A 291 -20.78 0.06 -1.89
CA GLY A 291 -20.00 1.15 -2.46
C GLY A 291 -19.52 2.18 -1.42
N LEU A 292 -18.93 3.29 -1.92
CA LEU A 292 -18.20 4.25 -1.08
C LEU A 292 -19.11 5.15 -0.24
N SER A 293 -20.25 5.58 -0.79
CA SER A 293 -21.17 6.53 -0.11
C SER A 293 -21.75 5.93 1.16
N ARG A 294 -22.33 4.74 1.09
CA ARG A 294 -22.88 4.05 2.27
C ARG A 294 -21.78 3.69 3.28
N THR A 295 -20.59 3.37 2.81
CA THR A 295 -19.44 3.10 3.70
C THR A 295 -19.05 4.33 4.51
N ALA A 296 -19.15 5.53 3.94
CA ALA A 296 -18.87 6.76 4.67
C ALA A 296 -19.83 6.97 5.86
N GLU A 297 -21.10 6.68 5.69
CA GLU A 297 -22.09 6.73 6.78
C GLU A 297 -21.79 5.69 7.86
N VAL A 298 -21.57 4.44 7.44
CA VAL A 298 -21.20 3.34 8.37
C VAL A 298 -19.92 3.66 9.15
N LEU A 299 -18.94 4.31 8.53
CA LEU A 299 -17.70 4.74 9.22
C LEU A 299 -17.98 5.80 10.30
N ASP A 300 -18.86 6.77 10.00
CA ASP A 300 -19.25 7.78 10.98
C ASP A 300 -20.02 7.17 12.17
N ASP A 301 -20.89 6.19 11.90
CA ASP A 301 -21.63 5.49 12.94
C ASP A 301 -20.71 4.60 13.80
N ILE A 302 -19.77 3.88 13.17
CA ILE A 302 -18.75 3.09 13.87
C ILE A 302 -17.87 3.99 14.75
N LYS A 303 -17.48 5.16 14.26
CA LYS A 303 -16.74 6.16 15.04
C LYS A 303 -17.53 6.60 16.27
N ALA A 304 -18.80 6.98 16.08
CA ALA A 304 -19.66 7.48 17.15
C ALA A 304 -19.89 6.42 18.25
N ILE A 305 -20.20 5.19 17.84
CA ILE A 305 -20.41 4.09 18.79
C ILE A 305 -19.11 3.69 19.47
N GLY A 306 -18.00 3.64 18.75
CA GLY A 306 -16.69 3.31 19.30
C GLY A 306 -16.27 4.28 20.41
N TYR A 307 -16.35 5.57 20.19
CA TYR A 307 -16.05 6.57 21.22
C TYR A 307 -17.03 6.53 22.40
N LYS A 308 -18.33 6.39 22.14
CA LYS A 308 -19.35 6.29 23.20
C LYS A 308 -19.05 5.13 24.14
N TYR A 309 -18.81 3.95 23.61
CA TYR A 309 -18.59 2.77 24.45
C TYR A 309 -17.17 2.66 25.01
N SER A 310 -16.18 3.27 24.41
CA SER A 310 -14.86 3.45 25.03
C SER A 310 -14.95 4.34 26.27
N THR A 311 -15.72 5.42 26.20
CA THR A 311 -15.98 6.30 27.36
C THR A 311 -16.74 5.57 28.47
N ILE A 312 -17.77 4.77 28.13
CA ILE A 312 -18.53 3.97 29.10
C ILE A 312 -17.66 2.88 29.74
N ALA A 313 -16.77 2.25 28.95
CA ALA A 313 -15.85 1.23 29.45
C ALA A 313 -14.88 1.76 30.51
N GLY A 314 -14.47 3.03 30.41
CA GLY A 314 -13.63 3.69 31.41
C GLY A 314 -12.32 2.96 31.70
N MET A 315 -11.67 2.40 30.66
CA MET A 315 -10.47 1.60 30.84
C MET A 315 -9.29 2.42 31.32
N THR A 316 -8.61 1.93 32.37
CA THR A 316 -7.41 2.53 32.95
C THR A 316 -6.32 1.49 33.08
N VAL A 317 -5.07 1.94 33.21
CA VAL A 317 -3.91 1.08 33.40
C VAL A 317 -3.28 1.34 34.74
N SER A 318 -3.08 0.30 35.54
CA SER A 318 -2.37 0.31 36.80
C SER A 318 -1.11 -0.55 36.72
N ILE A 319 -0.12 -0.24 37.58
CA ILE A 319 1.09 -1.08 37.71
C ILE A 319 0.71 -2.48 38.19
N SER A 320 -0.35 -2.63 38.99
CA SER A 320 -0.86 -3.91 39.47
C SER A 320 -1.40 -4.80 38.35
N ASP A 321 -1.89 -4.23 37.24
CA ASP A 321 -2.41 -4.98 36.11
C ASP A 321 -1.33 -5.75 35.34
N MET A 322 -0.06 -5.39 35.54
CA MET A 322 1.09 -6.05 34.95
C MET A 322 1.51 -7.24 35.83
N THR A 323 0.84 -8.39 35.69
CA THR A 323 1.19 -9.59 36.46
C THR A 323 2.45 -10.25 35.90
N VAL A 324 3.42 -10.52 36.79
CA VAL A 324 4.64 -11.25 36.44
C VAL A 324 4.38 -12.76 36.59
N PRO A 325 4.69 -13.59 35.58
CA PRO A 325 4.50 -15.02 35.66
C PRO A 325 5.38 -15.65 36.75
N GLU A 326 4.84 -16.53 37.56
CA GLU A 326 5.60 -17.27 38.58
C GLU A 326 6.68 -18.16 37.95
N THR A 327 6.45 -18.65 36.73
CA THR A 327 7.36 -19.51 35.95
C THR A 327 8.66 -18.79 35.54
N LYS A 328 8.68 -17.43 35.54
CA LYS A 328 9.84 -16.61 35.09
C LYS A 328 11.16 -17.04 35.73
N LYS A 329 11.19 -17.11 37.08
CA LYS A 329 12.43 -17.43 37.81
C LYS A 329 12.97 -18.82 37.47
N GLY A 330 12.06 -19.80 37.30
CA GLY A 330 12.42 -21.14 36.92
C GLY A 330 12.98 -21.28 35.51
N LEU A 331 12.38 -20.58 34.55
CA LEU A 331 12.83 -20.55 33.16
C LEU A 331 14.19 -19.88 33.00
N ILE A 332 14.41 -18.75 33.67
CA ILE A 332 15.69 -18.03 33.65
C ILE A 332 16.80 -18.90 34.25
N ALA A 333 16.56 -19.57 35.41
CA ALA A 333 17.55 -20.44 36.02
C ALA A 333 17.91 -21.62 35.11
N LYS A 334 16.95 -22.23 34.42
CA LYS A 334 17.20 -23.30 33.44
C LYS A 334 18.06 -22.81 32.29
N ALA A 335 17.74 -21.65 31.74
CA ALA A 335 18.50 -21.06 30.65
C ALA A 335 19.93 -20.71 31.03
N GLN A 336 20.15 -20.17 32.24
CA GLN A 336 21.49 -19.93 32.79
C GLN A 336 22.30 -21.23 32.93
N ALA A 337 21.69 -22.27 33.43
CA ALA A 337 22.38 -23.57 33.55
C ALA A 337 22.80 -24.15 32.18
N GLN A 338 21.94 -24.02 31.17
CA GLN A 338 22.27 -24.41 29.79
C GLN A 338 23.41 -23.58 29.20
N VAL A 339 23.38 -22.25 29.38
CA VAL A 339 24.44 -21.35 28.92
C VAL A 339 25.78 -21.63 29.60
N GLU A 340 25.77 -22.01 30.90
CA GLU A 340 26.99 -22.45 31.59
C GLU A 340 27.53 -23.78 31.03
N GLU A 341 26.66 -24.72 30.66
CA GLU A 341 27.06 -25.96 30.02
C GLU A 341 27.68 -25.73 28.65
N ILE A 342 27.06 -24.88 27.81
CA ILE A 342 27.62 -24.47 26.53
C ILE A 342 29.00 -23.82 26.71
N SER A 343 29.14 -22.95 27.70
CA SER A 343 30.42 -22.31 28.03
C SER A 343 31.48 -23.31 28.54
N LYS A 344 31.07 -24.33 29.27
CA LYS A 344 31.96 -25.43 29.68
C LYS A 344 32.43 -26.26 28.50
N ASN A 345 31.56 -26.56 27.55
CA ASN A 345 31.87 -27.27 26.31
C ASN A 345 32.88 -26.51 25.46
N TYR A 346 32.69 -25.20 25.33
CA TYR A 346 33.66 -24.32 24.66
C TYR A 346 35.03 -24.34 25.34
N ARG A 347 35.09 -24.21 26.67
CA ARG A 347 36.37 -24.30 27.43
C ARG A 347 37.06 -25.64 27.29
N ARG A 348 36.33 -26.70 26.97
CA ARG A 348 36.85 -28.05 26.67
C ARG A 348 37.31 -28.18 25.21
N GLY A 349 37.10 -27.17 24.37
CA GLY A 349 37.48 -27.20 22.96
C GLY A 349 36.56 -28.00 22.04
N LEU A 350 35.34 -28.34 22.53
CA LEU A 350 34.36 -29.14 21.78
C LEU A 350 33.55 -28.29 20.76
N SER A 351 33.54 -26.98 20.89
CA SER A 351 32.85 -26.05 20.00
C SER A 351 33.72 -24.82 19.68
N THR A 352 33.48 -24.19 18.54
CA THR A 352 34.08 -22.93 18.17
C THR A 352 33.39 -21.76 18.88
N ASP A 353 34.04 -20.58 18.93
CA ASP A 353 33.43 -19.38 19.57
C ASP A 353 32.15 -18.92 18.83
N GLU A 354 32.13 -19.07 17.50
CA GLU A 354 30.96 -18.73 16.71
C GLU A 354 29.78 -19.68 16.95
N GLU A 355 30.03 -20.97 17.11
CA GLU A 355 29.00 -21.95 17.47
C GLU A 355 28.48 -21.69 18.88
N ARG A 356 29.40 -21.46 19.86
CA ARG A 356 29.02 -21.10 21.22
C ARG A 356 28.09 -19.87 21.22
N TYR A 357 28.46 -18.81 20.50
CA TYR A 357 27.66 -17.59 20.39
C TYR A 357 26.26 -17.89 19.83
N LYS A 358 26.18 -18.65 18.74
CA LYS A 358 24.89 -19.02 18.13
C LYS A 358 24.01 -19.83 19.07
N GLU A 359 24.59 -20.81 19.79
CA GLU A 359 23.85 -21.63 20.75
C GLU A 359 23.36 -20.82 21.95
N VAL A 360 24.18 -19.94 22.52
CA VAL A 360 23.77 -19.04 23.62
C VAL A 360 22.60 -18.15 23.21
N ILE A 361 22.69 -17.52 22.05
CA ILE A 361 21.59 -16.66 21.55
C ILE A 361 20.33 -17.46 21.30
N LYS A 362 20.45 -18.65 20.71
CA LYS A 362 19.31 -19.55 20.46
C LYS A 362 18.62 -19.93 21.78
N THR A 363 19.38 -20.30 22.80
CA THR A 363 18.87 -20.66 24.13
C THR A 363 18.05 -19.49 24.74
N TRP A 364 18.58 -18.29 24.68
CA TRP A 364 17.87 -17.10 25.19
C TRP A 364 16.64 -16.75 24.37
N GLN A 365 16.68 -16.92 23.05
CA GLN A 365 15.51 -16.69 22.19
C GLN A 365 14.39 -17.72 22.44
N GLU A 366 14.73 -18.98 22.66
CA GLU A 366 13.76 -20.02 23.01
C GLU A 366 13.12 -19.76 24.37
N THR A 367 13.95 -19.37 25.36
CA THR A 367 13.47 -19.00 26.68
C THR A 367 12.54 -17.78 26.63
N ASP A 368 12.89 -16.77 25.84
CA ASP A 368 12.09 -15.58 25.64
C ASP A 368 10.73 -15.89 24.99
N LYS A 369 10.71 -16.77 24.00
CA LYS A 369 9.47 -17.24 23.36
C LYS A 369 8.57 -17.99 24.34
N GLN A 370 9.16 -18.89 25.14
CA GLN A 370 8.40 -19.66 26.12
C GLN A 370 7.84 -18.77 27.23
N LEU A 371 8.64 -17.84 27.74
CA LEU A 371 8.19 -16.88 28.73
C LEU A 371 7.07 -15.97 28.20
N THR A 372 7.16 -15.57 26.94
CA THR A 372 6.11 -14.76 26.30
C THR A 372 4.80 -15.53 26.19
N LYS A 373 4.88 -16.81 25.83
CA LYS A 373 3.70 -17.69 25.76
C LYS A 373 3.07 -17.89 27.14
N ASP A 374 3.86 -18.23 28.15
CA ASP A 374 3.39 -18.41 29.54
C ASP A 374 2.78 -17.11 30.09
N LEU A 375 3.33 -15.96 29.72
CA LEU A 375 2.82 -14.65 30.13
C LEU A 375 1.43 -14.38 29.52
N LEU A 376 1.28 -14.59 28.20
CA LEU A 376 0.01 -14.32 27.51
C LEU A 376 -1.09 -15.31 27.95
N GLU A 377 -0.75 -16.57 28.20
CA GLU A 377 -1.69 -17.58 28.69
C GLU A 377 -2.08 -17.34 30.16
N GLY A 378 -1.19 -16.74 30.95
CA GLY A 378 -1.43 -16.43 32.37
C GLY A 378 -2.16 -15.10 32.63
N LEU A 379 -2.31 -14.24 31.61
CA LEU A 379 -3.04 -12.99 31.77
C LEU A 379 -4.55 -13.22 31.71
N ASP A 380 -5.30 -12.55 32.61
CA ASP A 380 -6.76 -12.55 32.56
C ASP A 380 -7.25 -11.85 31.28
N GLN A 381 -8.19 -12.47 30.57
CA GLN A 381 -8.81 -11.92 29.35
C GLN A 381 -9.53 -10.59 29.59
N TYR A 382 -9.91 -10.29 30.84
CA TYR A 382 -10.54 -9.03 31.24
C TYR A 382 -9.55 -8.00 31.79
N ASN A 383 -8.26 -8.29 31.76
CA ASN A 383 -7.22 -7.33 32.12
C ASN A 383 -7.19 -6.20 31.09
N ASN A 384 -7.18 -4.95 31.57
CA ASN A 384 -7.21 -3.77 30.70
C ASN A 384 -6.05 -3.74 29.69
N ILE A 385 -4.84 -4.10 30.12
CA ILE A 385 -3.65 -4.16 29.25
C ILE A 385 -3.81 -5.25 28.17
N PHE A 386 -4.33 -6.42 28.56
CA PHE A 386 -4.61 -7.49 27.62
C PHE A 386 -5.67 -7.07 26.60
N MET A 387 -6.76 -6.47 27.02
CA MET A 387 -7.82 -5.99 26.12
C MET A 387 -7.31 -4.94 25.13
N MET A 388 -6.44 -4.00 25.57
CA MET A 388 -5.84 -3.00 24.67
C MET A 388 -4.97 -3.63 23.59
N ALA A 389 -4.19 -4.63 23.93
CA ALA A 389 -3.30 -5.32 22.99
C ALA A 389 -4.04 -6.32 22.09
N ASP A 390 -4.92 -7.15 22.66
CA ASP A 390 -5.68 -8.17 21.93
C ASP A 390 -6.67 -7.56 20.94
N SER A 391 -7.30 -6.42 21.28
CA SER A 391 -8.14 -5.67 20.34
C SER A 391 -7.37 -5.10 19.16
N GLY A 392 -6.05 -4.92 19.28
CA GLY A 392 -5.22 -4.21 18.32
C GLY A 392 -5.37 -2.67 18.38
N ALA A 393 -6.00 -2.15 19.44
CA ALA A 393 -6.17 -0.71 19.63
C ALA A 393 -4.84 -0.03 19.96
N ARG A 394 -4.12 -0.54 20.95
CA ARG A 394 -2.79 -0.04 21.32
C ARG A 394 -1.97 -1.13 21.99
N GLY A 395 -0.68 -1.17 21.69
CA GLY A 395 0.22 -2.15 22.27
C GLY A 395 0.43 -3.37 21.39
N SER A 396 1.38 -4.19 21.78
CA SER A 396 1.72 -5.46 21.13
C SER A 396 2.23 -6.44 22.19
N ASP A 397 2.20 -7.73 21.88
CA ASP A 397 2.74 -8.79 22.75
C ASP A 397 4.20 -8.53 23.16
N LYS A 398 4.99 -7.95 22.25
CA LYS A 398 6.38 -7.54 22.52
C LYS A 398 6.47 -6.45 23.60
N GLN A 399 5.53 -5.53 23.65
CA GLN A 399 5.51 -4.47 24.67
C GLN A 399 5.04 -4.99 26.02
N ILE A 400 4.01 -5.85 26.03
CA ILE A 400 3.55 -6.53 27.26
C ILE A 400 4.67 -7.35 27.86
N LYS A 401 5.42 -8.08 27.02
CA LYS A 401 6.60 -8.86 27.42
C LYS A 401 7.64 -7.99 28.12
N GLN A 402 7.94 -6.81 27.61
CA GLN A 402 8.91 -5.89 28.22
C GLN A 402 8.41 -5.30 29.56
N LEU A 403 7.09 -5.15 29.71
CA LEU A 403 6.48 -4.62 30.93
C LEU A 403 6.44 -5.67 32.06
N ALA A 404 6.08 -6.92 31.76
CA ALA A 404 5.80 -7.94 32.76
C ALA A 404 6.66 -9.21 32.64
N GLY A 405 7.29 -9.47 31.50
CA GLY A 405 8.14 -10.64 31.26
C GLY A 405 9.62 -10.35 31.46
N MET A 406 10.38 -10.36 30.38
CA MET A 406 11.77 -9.91 30.34
C MET A 406 12.02 -9.05 29.10
N ARG A 407 13.00 -8.15 29.17
CA ARG A 407 13.33 -7.30 28.02
C ARG A 407 14.05 -8.08 26.91
N GLY A 408 14.87 -9.08 27.29
CA GLY A 408 15.54 -9.99 26.37
C GLY A 408 16.88 -9.49 25.86
N LEU A 409 17.33 -10.05 24.73
CA LEU A 409 18.61 -9.70 24.11
C LEU A 409 18.55 -8.31 23.47
N MET A 410 19.64 -7.55 23.65
CA MET A 410 19.81 -6.23 23.05
C MET A 410 20.90 -6.27 21.98
N ALA A 411 20.77 -5.40 20.98
CA ALA A 411 21.78 -5.26 19.94
C ALA A 411 22.82 -4.18 20.31
N ASP A 412 24.10 -4.45 20.04
CA ASP A 412 25.18 -3.48 20.12
C ASP A 412 25.09 -2.43 18.99
N THR A 413 25.94 -1.42 19.04
CA THR A 413 26.08 -0.36 18.03
C THR A 413 26.35 -0.91 16.62
N THR A 414 27.03 -2.05 16.53
CA THR A 414 27.31 -2.76 15.26
C THR A 414 26.13 -3.57 14.75
N GLY A 415 25.13 -3.88 15.60
CA GLY A 415 23.97 -4.72 15.25
C GLY A 415 24.08 -6.17 15.71
N HIS A 416 25.20 -6.59 16.32
CA HIS A 416 25.34 -7.90 16.94
C HIS A 416 24.57 -7.96 18.26
N ALA A 417 23.96 -9.10 18.56
CA ALA A 417 23.30 -9.30 19.85
C ALA A 417 24.33 -9.42 20.97
N ILE A 418 24.10 -8.72 22.05
CA ILE A 418 24.90 -8.84 23.27
C ILE A 418 24.50 -10.15 23.94
N GLU A 419 25.47 -11.02 24.27
CA GLU A 419 25.24 -12.37 24.86
C GLU A 419 24.54 -12.30 26.23
N LEU A 420 24.67 -11.20 26.93
CA LEU A 420 24.03 -10.97 28.22
C LEU A 420 22.61 -10.41 28.02
N PRO A 421 21.55 -11.19 28.28
CA PRO A 421 20.18 -10.70 28.15
C PRO A 421 19.81 -9.80 29.33
N ILE A 422 18.87 -8.89 29.10
CA ILE A 422 18.21 -8.15 30.16
C ILE A 422 17.07 -9.01 30.71
N THR A 423 17.27 -9.58 31.89
CA THR A 423 16.32 -10.50 32.54
C THR A 423 15.21 -9.76 33.29
N SER A 424 15.46 -8.52 33.67
CA SER A 424 14.50 -7.65 34.36
C SER A 424 13.43 -7.13 33.41
N ASN A 425 12.29 -6.77 33.96
CA ASN A 425 11.22 -6.07 33.25
C ASN A 425 11.04 -4.64 33.80
N PHE A 426 10.20 -3.83 33.14
CA PHE A 426 9.98 -2.46 33.58
C PHE A 426 9.22 -2.35 34.91
N ARG A 427 8.40 -3.35 35.26
CA ARG A 427 7.70 -3.38 36.56
C ARG A 427 8.68 -3.59 37.73
N GLU A 428 9.63 -4.50 37.58
CA GLU A 428 10.65 -4.79 38.60
C GLU A 428 11.71 -3.70 38.69
N GLY A 429 11.92 -2.97 37.59
CA GLY A 429 13.00 -2.02 37.41
C GLY A 429 14.24 -2.67 36.82
N LEU A 430 15.06 -1.89 36.11
CA LEU A 430 16.31 -2.34 35.50
C LEU A 430 17.48 -2.02 36.42
N ASP A 431 18.47 -2.89 36.48
CA ASP A 431 19.76 -2.62 37.09
C ASP A 431 20.53 -1.56 36.25
N VAL A 432 21.51 -0.89 36.87
CA VAL A 432 22.30 0.16 36.21
C VAL A 432 22.98 -0.35 34.94
N LEU A 433 23.54 -1.56 34.98
CA LEU A 433 24.20 -2.17 33.83
C LEU A 433 23.17 -2.50 32.71
N GLU A 434 22.04 -3.10 33.07
CA GLU A 434 20.96 -3.41 32.13
C GLU A 434 20.39 -2.16 31.47
N TYR A 435 20.22 -1.08 32.24
CA TYR A 435 19.80 0.21 31.71
C TYR A 435 20.80 0.78 30.71
N PHE A 436 22.10 0.74 31.04
CA PHE A 436 23.16 1.23 30.16
C PHE A 436 23.21 0.46 28.84
N ILE A 437 23.13 -0.88 28.88
CA ILE A 437 23.06 -1.73 27.68
C ILE A 437 21.83 -1.36 26.84
N SER A 438 20.69 -1.15 27.48
CA SER A 438 19.45 -0.81 26.77
C SER A 438 19.50 0.56 26.09
N ALA A 439 20.25 1.51 26.66
CA ALA A 439 20.40 2.86 26.11
C ALA A 439 21.15 2.87 24.76
N HIS A 440 22.09 1.95 24.55
CA HIS A 440 22.77 1.82 23.24
C HIS A 440 21.78 1.51 22.11
N GLY A 441 20.94 0.52 22.29
CA GLY A 441 19.92 0.15 21.30
C GLY A 441 18.91 1.27 21.04
N ALA A 442 18.43 1.94 22.08
CA ALA A 442 17.50 3.06 21.97
C ALA A 442 18.10 4.23 21.19
N ARG A 443 19.34 4.65 21.53
CA ARG A 443 20.04 5.74 20.85
C ARG A 443 20.30 5.43 19.38
N LYS A 444 20.75 4.19 19.07
CA LYS A 444 20.90 3.73 17.69
C LYS A 444 19.59 3.84 16.94
N GLY A 445 18.47 3.39 17.56
CA GLY A 445 17.15 3.46 16.99
C GLY A 445 16.73 4.88 16.59
N LEU A 446 16.85 5.82 17.50
CA LEU A 446 16.52 7.23 17.27
C LEU A 446 17.37 7.85 16.14
N SER A 447 18.68 7.61 16.17
CA SER A 447 19.61 8.13 15.15
C SER A 447 19.30 7.55 13.76
N ASP A 448 19.13 6.24 13.65
CA ASP A 448 18.85 5.57 12.39
C ASP A 448 17.51 6.01 11.80
N THR A 449 16.47 6.19 12.62
CA THR A 449 15.16 6.68 12.16
C THR A 449 15.30 8.05 11.52
N ALA A 450 16.01 8.98 12.18
CA ALA A 450 16.22 10.33 11.65
C ALA A 450 16.97 10.35 10.30
N LEU A 451 18.01 9.52 10.16
CA LEU A 451 18.81 9.45 8.94
C LEU A 451 18.04 8.75 7.79
N ARG A 452 17.39 7.64 8.06
CA ARG A 452 16.72 6.83 7.04
C ARG A 452 15.46 7.45 6.48
N THR A 453 14.83 8.39 7.20
CA THR A 453 13.70 9.15 6.66
C THR A 453 14.09 9.91 5.39
N ALA A 454 15.29 10.50 5.38
CA ALA A 454 15.83 11.18 4.20
C ALA A 454 16.07 10.19 3.03
N ASP A 455 16.60 9.00 3.32
CA ASP A 455 16.88 7.97 2.31
C ASP A 455 15.58 7.45 1.66
N SER A 456 14.52 7.23 2.45
CA SER A 456 13.20 6.87 1.93
C SER A 456 12.63 7.94 1.02
N GLY A 457 12.74 9.21 1.40
CA GLY A 457 12.29 10.32 0.55
C GLY A 457 13.09 10.43 -0.76
N TYR A 458 14.39 10.16 -0.72
CA TYR A 458 15.23 10.15 -1.91
C TYR A 458 14.94 8.94 -2.81
N LEU A 459 14.67 7.76 -2.25
CA LEU A 459 14.24 6.59 -3.03
C LEU A 459 12.92 6.88 -3.75
N THR A 460 11.92 7.40 -3.05
CA THR A 460 10.62 7.75 -3.64
C THR A 460 10.79 8.73 -4.79
N ARG A 461 11.63 9.75 -4.65
CA ARG A 461 11.93 10.70 -5.73
C ARG A 461 12.52 10.01 -6.95
N ARG A 462 13.49 9.12 -6.80
CA ARG A 462 14.10 8.37 -7.92
C ARG A 462 13.07 7.48 -8.63
N LEU A 463 12.19 6.83 -7.85
CA LEU A 463 11.09 6.02 -8.40
C LEU A 463 10.12 6.87 -9.23
N VAL A 464 9.73 8.05 -8.74
CA VAL A 464 8.89 8.99 -9.50
C VAL A 464 9.59 9.44 -10.79
N ASP A 465 10.87 9.76 -10.71
CA ASP A 465 11.63 10.22 -11.88
C ASP A 465 11.75 9.17 -12.99
N VAL A 466 11.87 7.88 -12.64
CA VAL A 466 11.98 6.80 -13.62
C VAL A 466 10.66 6.41 -14.27
N SER A 467 9.54 6.62 -13.56
CA SER A 467 8.23 6.11 -14.00
C SER A 467 7.21 7.18 -14.40
N GLN A 468 7.57 8.45 -14.38
CA GLN A 468 6.66 9.58 -14.61
C GLN A 468 6.06 9.63 -16.03
N ASP A 469 6.67 8.98 -17.00
CA ASP A 469 6.23 8.89 -18.40
C ASP A 469 5.19 7.78 -18.63
N LEU A 470 5.02 6.85 -17.66
CA LEU A 470 4.06 5.75 -17.77
C LEU A 470 2.64 6.19 -17.43
N ILE A 471 1.84 6.33 -18.50
CA ILE A 471 0.42 6.68 -18.45
C ILE A 471 -0.34 5.60 -19.23
N VAL A 472 -1.56 5.31 -18.83
CA VAL A 472 -2.46 4.43 -19.62
C VAL A 472 -2.93 5.21 -20.84
N ARG A 473 -2.59 4.75 -22.06
CA ARG A 473 -2.90 5.48 -23.30
C ARG A 473 -3.90 4.74 -24.17
N GLU A 474 -3.88 3.43 -24.16
CA GLU A 474 -4.69 2.56 -25.00
C GLU A 474 -5.58 1.66 -24.14
N VAL A 475 -6.68 1.21 -24.69
CA VAL A 475 -7.56 0.24 -24.03
C VAL A 475 -6.96 -1.17 -24.14
N ASP A 476 -6.56 -1.60 -25.34
CA ASP A 476 -6.00 -2.92 -25.58
C ASP A 476 -4.84 -2.86 -26.58
N CYS A 477 -3.68 -3.37 -26.20
CA CYS A 477 -2.51 -3.47 -27.08
C CYS A 477 -2.52 -4.71 -28.00
N SER A 478 -3.50 -5.61 -27.87
CA SER A 478 -3.52 -6.83 -28.68
C SER A 478 -4.19 -6.65 -30.05
N GLU A 479 -5.10 -5.67 -30.23
CA GLU A 479 -5.80 -5.35 -31.50
C GLU A 479 -6.24 -6.60 -32.28
N GLY A 480 -6.78 -7.61 -31.59
CA GLY A 480 -7.17 -8.89 -32.21
C GLY A 480 -6.05 -9.86 -32.53
N LYS A 481 -4.79 -9.53 -32.25
CA LYS A 481 -3.63 -10.42 -32.29
C LYS A 481 -3.57 -11.31 -31.06
N GLU A 482 -2.57 -12.18 -30.99
CA GLU A 482 -2.32 -13.03 -29.85
C GLU A 482 -2.21 -12.22 -28.55
N ILE A 483 -3.01 -12.60 -27.52
CA ILE A 483 -3.07 -11.93 -26.23
C ILE A 483 -1.72 -12.08 -25.53
N PRO A 484 -1.03 -10.97 -25.18
CA PRO A 484 0.20 -11.05 -24.43
C PRO A 484 -0.05 -11.68 -23.08
N ASN A 485 0.63 -12.77 -22.78
CA ASN A 485 0.40 -13.55 -21.58
C ASN A 485 1.69 -13.81 -20.81
N MET A 486 1.51 -14.11 -19.54
CA MET A 486 2.55 -14.46 -18.61
C MET A 486 2.03 -15.46 -17.60
N GLU A 487 2.72 -16.58 -17.46
CA GLU A 487 2.40 -17.60 -16.49
C GLU A 487 2.89 -17.16 -15.09
N ILE A 488 2.01 -17.19 -14.09
CA ILE A 488 2.32 -16.83 -12.71
C ILE A 488 1.98 -17.97 -11.76
N LYS A 489 2.72 -18.02 -10.66
CA LYS A 489 2.55 -18.94 -9.53
C LYS A 489 2.63 -18.18 -8.21
N ALA A 490 2.21 -18.81 -7.11
CA ALA A 490 2.43 -18.25 -5.78
C ALA A 490 3.93 -18.06 -5.49
N PHE A 491 4.29 -17.01 -4.76
CA PHE A 491 5.66 -16.83 -4.28
C PHE A 491 5.87 -17.59 -2.98
N MET A 492 6.82 -18.51 -3.00
CA MET A 492 7.18 -19.35 -1.85
C MET A 492 8.60 -19.04 -1.39
N ASP A 493 8.83 -19.09 -0.07
CA ASP A 493 10.15 -19.10 0.56
C ASP A 493 10.30 -20.39 1.35
N GLY A 494 10.90 -21.40 0.74
CA GLY A 494 10.90 -22.74 1.28
C GLY A 494 9.49 -23.30 1.42
N LYS A 495 9.01 -23.45 2.67
CA LYS A 495 7.66 -23.94 2.98
C LYS A 495 6.64 -22.81 3.26
N GLU A 496 7.10 -21.57 3.45
CA GLU A 496 6.23 -20.43 3.74
C GLU A 496 5.79 -19.74 2.45
N THR A 497 4.51 -19.39 2.38
CA THR A 497 3.97 -18.62 1.26
C THR A 497 4.20 -17.13 1.52
N ILE A 498 5.02 -16.48 0.69
CA ILE A 498 5.23 -15.03 0.75
C ILE A 498 3.98 -14.33 0.24
N GLU A 499 3.48 -14.74 -0.94
CA GLU A 499 2.30 -14.17 -1.56
C GLU A 499 1.44 -15.26 -2.20
N ALA A 500 0.16 -15.27 -1.83
CA ALA A 500 -0.80 -16.24 -2.36
C ALA A 500 -1.12 -15.95 -3.83
N LEU A 501 -1.39 -17.01 -4.60
CA LEU A 501 -1.79 -16.86 -6.01
C LEU A 501 -3.08 -16.05 -6.15
N GLN A 502 -4.01 -16.16 -5.21
CA GLN A 502 -5.25 -15.39 -5.17
C GLN A 502 -5.00 -13.88 -5.18
N ASP A 503 -4.07 -13.38 -4.35
CA ASP A 503 -3.72 -11.95 -4.27
C ASP A 503 -3.10 -11.47 -5.59
N ARG A 504 -2.27 -12.32 -6.23
CA ARG A 504 -1.60 -12.00 -7.48
C ARG A 504 -2.52 -11.92 -8.69
N ILE A 505 -3.59 -12.74 -8.75
CA ILE A 505 -4.55 -12.73 -9.85
C ILE A 505 -5.66 -11.70 -9.67
N THR A 506 -5.94 -11.25 -8.44
CA THR A 506 -7.01 -10.30 -8.17
C THR A 506 -6.74 -8.96 -8.86
N GLY A 507 -7.74 -8.46 -9.60
CA GLY A 507 -7.64 -7.23 -10.37
C GLY A 507 -6.78 -7.31 -11.64
N ARG A 508 -6.49 -8.53 -12.14
CA ARG A 508 -5.79 -8.77 -13.41
C ARG A 508 -6.74 -9.33 -14.47
N TYR A 509 -6.36 -9.22 -15.74
CA TYR A 509 -7.04 -9.88 -16.84
C TYR A 509 -6.41 -11.25 -17.10
N ILE A 510 -7.23 -12.30 -17.22
CA ILE A 510 -6.79 -13.65 -17.55
C ILE A 510 -6.58 -13.76 -19.07
N ALA A 511 -5.53 -14.46 -19.48
CA ALA A 511 -5.21 -14.67 -20.88
C ALA A 511 -5.76 -16.02 -21.45
N GLU A 512 -6.26 -16.90 -20.59
CA GLU A 512 -6.81 -18.22 -20.94
C GLU A 512 -8.20 -18.41 -20.31
N ASP A 513 -9.04 -19.25 -20.97
CA ASP A 513 -10.34 -19.62 -20.40
C ASP A 513 -10.15 -20.60 -19.23
N ILE A 514 -10.76 -20.30 -18.09
CA ILE A 514 -10.76 -21.21 -16.93
C ILE A 514 -12.09 -21.94 -16.87
N VAL A 515 -12.03 -23.26 -17.11
CA VAL A 515 -13.20 -24.16 -17.18
C VAL A 515 -13.21 -25.05 -15.94
N ASP A 516 -14.37 -25.20 -15.29
CA ASP A 516 -14.54 -26.16 -14.19
C ASP A 516 -14.59 -27.57 -14.78
N PRO A 517 -13.71 -28.50 -14.36
CA PRO A 517 -13.63 -29.85 -14.88
C PRO A 517 -14.90 -30.68 -14.61
N ASP A 518 -15.65 -30.35 -13.55
CA ASP A 518 -16.86 -31.12 -13.16
C ASP A 518 -18.11 -30.71 -13.95
N THR A 519 -18.29 -29.41 -14.18
CA THR A 519 -19.50 -28.87 -14.84
C THR A 519 -19.29 -28.56 -16.32
N GLY A 520 -18.05 -28.40 -16.76
CA GLY A 520 -17.72 -27.95 -18.11
C GLY A 520 -18.06 -26.48 -18.38
N GLU A 521 -18.50 -25.75 -17.37
CA GLU A 521 -18.80 -24.31 -17.47
C GLU A 521 -17.53 -23.46 -17.43
N VAL A 522 -17.51 -22.40 -18.23
CA VAL A 522 -16.41 -21.44 -18.22
C VAL A 522 -16.61 -20.48 -17.03
N VAL A 523 -15.81 -20.62 -15.98
CA VAL A 523 -15.86 -19.78 -14.79
C VAL A 523 -15.39 -18.35 -15.09
N VAL A 524 -14.30 -18.20 -15.86
CA VAL A 524 -13.82 -16.90 -16.33
C VAL A 524 -13.32 -17.05 -17.76
N LYS A 525 -13.85 -16.23 -18.66
CA LYS A 525 -13.41 -16.17 -20.06
C LYS A 525 -12.08 -15.44 -20.17
N ALA A 526 -11.30 -15.77 -21.19
CA ALA A 526 -10.10 -15.02 -21.55
C ALA A 526 -10.43 -13.53 -21.77
N ASN A 527 -9.46 -12.68 -21.44
CA ASN A 527 -9.57 -11.23 -21.57
C ASN A 527 -10.65 -10.58 -20.66
N ARG A 528 -11.06 -11.26 -19.57
CA ARG A 528 -11.92 -10.68 -18.53
C ARG A 528 -11.14 -10.43 -17.23
N MET A 529 -11.53 -9.37 -16.52
CA MET A 529 -10.94 -8.98 -15.25
C MET A 529 -11.39 -9.90 -14.11
N VAL A 530 -10.46 -10.28 -13.26
CA VAL A 530 -10.70 -11.09 -12.07
C VAL A 530 -11.06 -10.20 -10.88
N THR A 531 -12.32 -10.21 -10.50
CA THR A 531 -12.79 -9.60 -9.25
C THR A 531 -12.47 -10.52 -8.06
N PRO A 532 -12.49 -10.03 -6.81
CA PRO A 532 -12.23 -10.88 -5.63
C PRO A 532 -13.11 -12.14 -5.57
N LYS A 533 -14.40 -12.03 -5.92
CA LYS A 533 -15.33 -13.18 -5.99
C LYS A 533 -14.91 -14.20 -7.07
N ARG A 534 -14.52 -13.70 -8.25
CA ARG A 534 -14.01 -14.57 -9.35
C ARG A 534 -12.67 -15.21 -8.98
N ALA A 535 -11.81 -14.52 -8.24
CA ALA A 535 -10.55 -15.08 -7.77
C ALA A 535 -10.76 -16.30 -6.86
N GLU A 536 -11.71 -16.25 -5.94
CA GLU A 536 -12.07 -17.39 -5.10
C GLU A 536 -12.60 -18.58 -5.94
N ALA A 537 -13.43 -18.31 -6.94
CA ALA A 537 -13.94 -19.34 -7.85
C ALA A 537 -12.80 -19.97 -8.68
N VAL A 538 -11.87 -19.16 -9.19
CA VAL A 538 -10.67 -19.63 -9.89
C VAL A 538 -9.82 -20.51 -8.99
N MET A 539 -9.58 -20.10 -7.75
CA MET A 539 -8.79 -20.91 -6.80
C MET A 539 -9.42 -22.28 -6.53
N ARG A 540 -10.75 -22.35 -6.37
CA ARG A 540 -11.46 -23.65 -6.22
C ARG A 540 -11.27 -24.57 -7.43
N VAL A 541 -11.31 -24.00 -8.64
CA VAL A 541 -11.07 -24.78 -9.87
C VAL A 541 -9.61 -25.26 -9.94
N LEU A 542 -8.66 -24.40 -9.58
CA LEU A 542 -7.22 -24.75 -9.57
C LEU A 542 -6.92 -25.87 -8.56
N GLU A 543 -7.52 -25.82 -7.37
CA GLU A 543 -7.42 -26.89 -6.37
C GLU A 543 -7.96 -28.22 -6.89
N LYS A 544 -9.09 -28.20 -7.60
CA LYS A 544 -9.67 -29.40 -8.22
C LYS A 544 -8.79 -29.97 -9.35
N THR A 545 -8.22 -29.08 -10.17
CA THR A 545 -7.39 -29.49 -11.34
C THR A 545 -5.93 -29.81 -10.98
N GLY A 546 -5.49 -29.50 -9.76
CA GLY A 546 -4.11 -29.63 -9.32
C GLY A 546 -3.13 -28.67 -10.03
N ARG A 547 -3.63 -27.65 -10.76
CA ARG A 547 -2.78 -26.64 -11.42
C ARG A 547 -2.32 -25.59 -10.40
N THR A 548 -1.05 -25.25 -10.45
CA THR A 548 -0.42 -24.25 -9.57
C THR A 548 -0.15 -22.93 -10.28
N THR A 549 -0.46 -22.83 -11.57
CA THR A 549 -0.11 -21.70 -12.42
C THR A 549 -1.33 -21.22 -13.22
N VAL A 550 -1.36 -19.93 -13.52
CA VAL A 550 -2.39 -19.26 -14.33
C VAL A 550 -1.72 -18.30 -15.30
N LYS A 551 -2.22 -18.23 -16.54
CA LYS A 551 -1.76 -17.24 -17.51
C LYS A 551 -2.57 -15.96 -17.39
N ILE A 552 -1.89 -14.87 -17.10
CA ILE A 552 -2.48 -13.54 -16.97
C ILE A 552 -1.84 -12.53 -17.91
N ARG A 553 -2.52 -11.41 -18.13
CA ARG A 553 -1.94 -10.23 -18.78
C ARG A 553 -1.18 -9.41 -17.74
N THR A 554 0.03 -8.97 -18.10
CA THR A 554 0.87 -8.16 -17.21
C THR A 554 1.42 -6.94 -17.94
N ILE A 555 1.88 -5.97 -17.15
CA ILE A 555 2.54 -4.77 -17.64
C ILE A 555 3.88 -5.12 -18.32
N LEU A 556 4.54 -6.18 -17.85
CA LEU A 556 5.86 -6.62 -18.37
C LEU A 556 5.80 -7.11 -19.82
N THR A 557 4.67 -7.64 -20.25
CA THR A 557 4.45 -8.16 -21.63
C THR A 557 3.68 -7.20 -22.53
N CYS A 558 3.31 -6.01 -22.01
CA CYS A 558 2.53 -5.04 -22.78
C CYS A 558 3.30 -4.50 -23.98
N LYS A 559 2.68 -4.51 -25.17
CA LYS A 559 3.27 -4.08 -26.46
C LYS A 559 3.01 -2.61 -26.81
N CYS A 560 2.35 -1.84 -25.94
CA CYS A 560 2.09 -0.42 -26.16
C CYS A 560 3.41 0.37 -26.22
N MET A 561 3.63 1.16 -27.29
CA MET A 561 4.86 1.91 -27.54
C MET A 561 5.08 3.03 -26.52
N ASN A 562 4.05 3.86 -26.28
CA ASN A 562 4.14 5.04 -25.41
C ASN A 562 3.26 4.85 -24.18
N GLY A 563 3.73 4.14 -23.14
CA GLY A 563 2.95 3.91 -21.92
C GLY A 563 2.51 2.47 -21.76
N ILE A 564 1.28 2.23 -21.30
CA ILE A 564 0.68 0.91 -21.09
C ILE A 564 -0.79 0.92 -21.50
N CYS A 565 -1.34 -0.24 -21.85
CA CYS A 565 -2.76 -0.39 -22.13
C CYS A 565 -3.55 -0.74 -20.86
N ALA A 566 -4.83 -0.40 -20.83
CA ALA A 566 -5.73 -0.61 -19.70
C ALA A 566 -5.88 -2.09 -19.32
N LYS A 567 -6.02 -2.99 -20.29
CA LYS A 567 -6.18 -4.42 -20.02
C LYS A 567 -4.93 -5.08 -19.43
N CYS A 568 -3.72 -4.67 -19.82
CA CYS A 568 -2.48 -5.18 -19.22
C CYS A 568 -2.25 -4.66 -17.80
N TYR A 569 -2.73 -3.47 -17.49
CA TYR A 569 -2.70 -2.93 -16.12
C TYR A 569 -3.77 -3.57 -15.22
N GLY A 570 -4.99 -3.72 -15.74
CA GLY A 570 -6.12 -4.28 -15.02
C GLY A 570 -6.88 -3.28 -14.15
N ALA A 571 -7.25 -3.68 -12.93
CA ALA A 571 -8.02 -2.84 -12.02
C ALA A 571 -7.22 -1.65 -11.46
N ASN A 572 -7.88 -0.51 -11.30
CA ASN A 572 -7.41 0.59 -10.46
C ASN A 572 -7.70 0.24 -8.99
N MET A 573 -6.66 0.09 -8.18
CA MET A 573 -6.79 -0.34 -6.79
C MET A 573 -7.56 0.66 -5.92
N ALA A 574 -7.53 1.94 -6.28
CA ALA A 574 -8.23 2.98 -5.52
C ALA A 574 -9.75 3.01 -5.75
N THR A 575 -10.23 2.50 -6.88
CA THR A 575 -11.67 2.47 -7.22
C THR A 575 -12.24 1.05 -7.28
N GLY A 576 -11.38 0.02 -7.36
CA GLY A 576 -11.77 -1.36 -7.56
C GLY A 576 -12.30 -1.69 -8.97
N GLN A 577 -12.36 -0.70 -9.86
CA GLN A 577 -12.83 -0.84 -11.24
C GLN A 577 -11.67 -0.95 -12.23
N ALA A 578 -11.96 -1.28 -13.48
CA ALA A 578 -10.98 -1.27 -14.55
C ALA A 578 -10.35 0.13 -14.70
N VAL A 579 -9.04 0.17 -14.94
CA VAL A 579 -8.33 1.45 -15.10
C VAL A 579 -8.83 2.17 -16.35
N GLN A 580 -8.99 3.48 -16.23
CA GLN A 580 -9.35 4.34 -17.36
C GLN A 580 -8.12 4.85 -18.10
N VAL A 581 -8.29 5.13 -19.39
CA VAL A 581 -7.25 5.79 -20.19
C VAL A 581 -6.97 7.18 -19.61
N GLY A 582 -5.68 7.52 -19.47
CA GLY A 582 -5.22 8.76 -18.87
C GLY A 582 -4.78 8.66 -17.41
N GLU A 583 -4.87 7.50 -16.76
CA GLU A 583 -4.35 7.32 -15.39
C GLU A 583 -2.82 7.31 -15.38
N ALA A 584 -2.22 8.12 -14.52
CA ALA A 584 -0.76 8.20 -14.33
C ALA A 584 -0.24 7.09 -13.42
N VAL A 585 -0.25 5.87 -13.92
CA VAL A 585 0.07 4.65 -13.14
C VAL A 585 1.52 4.58 -12.66
N GLY A 586 2.44 5.23 -13.37
CA GLY A 586 3.85 5.29 -12.95
C GLY A 586 4.03 6.06 -11.64
N ILE A 587 3.36 7.19 -11.48
CA ILE A 587 3.41 7.97 -10.22
C ILE A 587 2.72 7.22 -9.10
N ILE A 588 1.58 6.57 -9.37
CA ILE A 588 0.88 5.75 -8.38
C ILE A 588 1.79 4.62 -7.89
N ALA A 589 2.48 3.94 -8.79
CA ALA A 589 3.43 2.88 -8.44
C ALA A 589 4.59 3.40 -7.57
N ALA A 590 5.22 4.50 -7.97
CA ALA A 590 6.31 5.10 -7.22
C ALA A 590 5.91 5.54 -5.81
N GLN A 591 4.75 6.14 -5.68
CA GLN A 591 4.19 6.56 -4.39
C GLN A 591 3.77 5.37 -3.53
N SER A 592 3.17 4.32 -4.11
CA SER A 592 2.76 3.11 -3.39
C SER A 592 3.94 2.31 -2.84
N ILE A 593 5.10 2.36 -3.50
CA ILE A 593 6.34 1.75 -3.02
C ILE A 593 7.04 2.65 -1.99
N GLY A 594 7.02 3.97 -2.21
CA GLY A 594 7.77 4.93 -1.41
C GLY A 594 7.13 5.28 -0.07
N GLU A 595 5.80 5.36 0.01
CA GLU A 595 5.09 5.69 1.25
C GLU A 595 5.38 4.69 2.37
N PRO A 596 5.23 3.36 2.16
CA PRO A 596 5.56 2.40 3.21
C PRO A 596 7.06 2.36 3.54
N GLY A 597 7.94 2.82 2.66
CA GLY A 597 9.37 2.93 2.89
C GLY A 597 9.73 3.74 4.13
N THR A 598 8.99 4.80 4.39
CA THR A 598 9.16 5.61 5.61
C THR A 598 8.76 4.82 6.86
N GLN A 599 7.72 4.00 6.80
CA GLN A 599 7.32 3.12 7.90
C GLN A 599 8.30 1.96 8.12
N LEU A 600 8.91 1.43 7.05
CA LEU A 600 9.96 0.42 7.12
C LEU A 600 11.16 0.90 7.94
N THR A 601 11.51 2.18 7.83
CA THR A 601 12.61 2.77 8.60
C THR A 601 12.32 2.82 10.10
N MET A 602 11.07 3.01 10.49
CA MET A 602 10.67 3.08 11.91
C MET A 602 10.54 1.69 12.56
N ARG A 603 10.11 0.66 11.81
CA ARG A 603 9.82 -0.68 12.37
C ARG A 603 11.03 -1.60 12.51
N THR A 604 12.11 -1.40 11.77
CA THR A 604 13.33 -2.24 11.84
C THR A 604 14.00 -2.25 13.22
N PHE A 605 13.69 -1.29 14.10
CA PHE A 605 14.24 -1.20 15.47
C PHE A 605 13.49 -2.03 16.51
N HIS A 606 12.20 -2.29 16.30
CA HIS A 606 11.39 -3.01 17.28
C HIS A 606 11.57 -4.54 17.19
N THR A 607 12.09 -5.03 16.10
CA THR A 607 12.53 -6.42 15.96
C THR A 607 14.00 -6.52 16.30
N GLY A 608 14.36 -6.51 17.57
CA GLY A 608 15.71 -6.84 18.05
C GLY A 608 16.13 -8.27 17.66
N GLY A 609 15.87 -8.65 16.40
CA GLY A 609 16.29 -9.91 15.83
C GLY A 609 17.76 -9.85 15.50
N VAL A 610 18.52 -10.78 16.00
CA VAL A 610 19.87 -11.06 15.58
C VAL A 610 19.82 -11.35 14.09
N ALA A 611 20.28 -10.39 13.28
CA ALA A 611 20.48 -10.61 11.87
C ALA A 611 21.59 -11.66 11.73
N GLY A 612 21.19 -12.85 11.29
CA GLY A 612 22.17 -13.86 10.91
C GLY A 612 22.85 -13.43 9.62
N GLY A 613 24.13 -13.07 9.69
CA GLY A 613 24.99 -12.86 8.53
C GLY A 613 24.84 -11.52 7.79
N ASP A 614 25.77 -11.29 6.89
CA ASP A 614 25.97 -10.09 6.04
C ASP A 614 24.83 -9.70 5.05
N ILE A 615 23.59 -10.14 5.30
CA ILE A 615 22.47 -9.87 4.40
C ILE A 615 21.84 -8.53 4.77
N THR A 616 21.89 -7.57 3.85
CA THR A 616 21.19 -6.29 4.00
C THR A 616 19.67 -6.51 4.07
N GLN A 617 19.02 -5.92 5.08
CA GLN A 617 17.58 -6.05 5.31
C GLN A 617 16.88 -4.71 5.29
N GLY A 618 15.57 -4.72 5.03
CA GLY A 618 14.73 -3.53 5.01
C GLY A 618 14.99 -2.61 3.82
N LEU A 619 14.84 -1.28 4.03
CA LEU A 619 14.95 -0.27 2.97
C LEU A 619 16.28 -0.29 2.21
N PRO A 620 17.47 -0.49 2.83
CA PRO A 620 18.73 -0.61 2.09
C PRO A 620 18.72 -1.75 1.08
N ARG A 621 18.04 -2.86 1.37
CA ARG A 621 17.91 -3.98 0.43
C ARG A 621 17.02 -3.62 -0.76
N VAL A 622 15.92 -2.93 -0.53
CA VAL A 622 15.04 -2.44 -1.60
C VAL A 622 15.79 -1.46 -2.51
N GLU A 623 16.58 -0.55 -1.92
CA GLU A 623 17.43 0.37 -2.69
C GLU A 623 18.48 -0.36 -3.51
N GLU A 624 19.15 -1.36 -2.94
CA GLU A 624 20.13 -2.19 -3.61
C GLU A 624 19.54 -2.91 -4.83
N LEU A 625 18.34 -3.47 -4.70
CA LEU A 625 17.62 -4.13 -5.78
C LEU A 625 17.23 -3.14 -6.89
N PHE A 626 16.58 -2.02 -6.57
CA PHE A 626 16.16 -1.05 -7.57
C PHE A 626 17.33 -0.30 -8.24
N GLU A 627 18.47 -0.14 -7.58
CA GLU A 627 19.67 0.39 -8.22
C GLU A 627 20.50 -0.70 -8.94
N ALA A 628 20.05 -1.95 -8.89
CA ALA A 628 20.76 -3.10 -9.47
C ALA A 628 22.25 -3.14 -9.05
N ARG A 629 22.54 -2.82 -7.78
CA ARG A 629 23.88 -2.86 -7.23
C ARG A 629 24.29 -4.29 -6.93
N LYS A 630 25.59 -4.56 -7.01
CA LYS A 630 26.16 -5.83 -6.55
C LYS A 630 25.96 -5.96 -5.04
N PRO A 631 25.29 -7.02 -4.56
CA PRO A 631 25.02 -7.19 -3.12
C PRO A 631 26.32 -7.38 -2.31
N LYS A 632 26.31 -6.96 -1.05
CA LYS A 632 27.44 -7.16 -0.13
C LYS A 632 27.66 -8.64 0.18
N GLY A 633 26.59 -9.38 0.46
CA GLY A 633 26.60 -10.84 0.66
C GLY A 633 26.25 -11.57 -0.66
N LEU A 634 27.14 -11.53 -1.66
CA LEU A 634 26.89 -12.11 -2.97
C LEU A 634 26.87 -13.65 -2.91
N ALA A 635 25.79 -14.26 -3.39
CA ALA A 635 25.75 -15.68 -3.70
C ALA A 635 26.49 -15.96 -5.01
N ILE A 636 27.29 -17.00 -5.04
CA ILE A 636 27.94 -17.50 -6.26
C ILE A 636 26.95 -18.43 -6.95
N ILE A 637 26.70 -18.20 -8.22
CA ILE A 637 25.79 -18.99 -9.06
C ILE A 637 26.57 -19.73 -10.13
N THR A 638 26.04 -20.90 -10.55
CA THR A 638 26.66 -21.65 -11.67
C THR A 638 26.30 -21.02 -13.02
N GLU A 639 27.25 -20.90 -13.91
CA GLU A 639 27.01 -20.40 -15.27
C GLU A 639 26.68 -21.53 -16.27
N ILE A 640 27.01 -22.77 -15.92
CA ILE A 640 26.78 -23.95 -16.76
C ILE A 640 25.96 -24.99 -16.00
N PRO A 641 25.08 -25.75 -16.68
CA PRO A 641 24.44 -26.90 -16.04
C PRO A 641 25.45 -28.02 -15.89
N GLY A 642 25.34 -28.81 -14.81
CA GLY A 642 26.26 -29.92 -14.62
C GLY A 642 26.20 -30.58 -13.25
N VAL A 643 27.12 -31.46 -12.98
CA VAL A 643 27.29 -32.18 -11.73
C VAL A 643 28.37 -31.51 -10.89
N VAL A 644 28.12 -31.36 -9.62
CA VAL A 644 29.02 -30.70 -8.66
C VAL A 644 30.07 -31.66 -8.15
N GLU A 645 31.32 -31.25 -8.13
CA GLU A 645 32.43 -31.93 -7.47
C GLU A 645 33.14 -30.96 -6.53
N PHE A 646 33.36 -31.36 -5.28
CA PHE A 646 34.11 -30.58 -4.30
C PHE A 646 35.60 -30.90 -4.35
N ARG A 647 36.43 -29.87 -4.44
CA ARG A 647 37.85 -30.00 -4.28
C ARG A 647 38.38 -29.06 -3.20
N ASP A 648 38.63 -29.59 -2.04
CA ASP A 648 39.20 -28.84 -0.94
C ASP A 648 40.73 -28.85 -1.00
N THR A 649 41.31 -27.67 -1.16
CA THR A 649 42.76 -27.45 -1.11
C THR A 649 43.07 -26.71 0.21
N LYS A 650 44.24 -26.96 0.83
CA LYS A 650 44.65 -26.40 2.15
C LYS A 650 44.48 -24.86 2.29
N LYS A 651 44.24 -24.13 1.23
CA LYS A 651 44.09 -22.66 1.22
C LYS A 651 42.78 -22.14 0.59
N LYS A 652 42.03 -22.98 -0.16
CA LYS A 652 40.86 -22.56 -0.93
C LYS A 652 39.89 -23.73 -1.06
N ARG A 653 38.59 -23.43 -0.95
CA ARG A 653 37.51 -24.32 -1.37
C ARG A 653 37.18 -24.08 -2.83
N GLU A 654 37.19 -25.13 -3.63
CA GLU A 654 36.86 -25.05 -5.05
C GLU A 654 35.68 -25.97 -5.33
N ILE A 655 34.67 -25.45 -5.98
CA ILE A 655 33.55 -26.22 -6.54
C ILE A 655 33.73 -26.29 -8.04
N ILE A 656 33.80 -27.51 -8.55
CA ILE A 656 33.89 -27.77 -9.99
C ILE A 656 32.49 -28.22 -10.44
N VAL A 657 31.94 -27.55 -11.44
CA VAL A 657 30.71 -27.96 -12.10
C VAL A 657 31.07 -28.44 -13.47
N THR A 658 30.77 -29.72 -13.77
CA THR A 658 31.09 -30.36 -15.05
C THR A 658 29.78 -30.72 -15.76
N ASN A 659 29.64 -30.23 -17.00
CA ASN A 659 28.52 -30.62 -17.84
C ASN A 659 28.82 -32.02 -18.44
N PRO A 660 27.97 -33.02 -18.17
CA PRO A 660 28.20 -34.37 -18.68
C PRO A 660 27.97 -34.50 -20.19
N GLU A 661 27.26 -33.55 -20.81
CA GLU A 661 26.92 -33.57 -22.23
C GLU A 661 28.05 -32.98 -23.11
N ASP A 662 28.62 -31.83 -22.71
CA ASP A 662 29.63 -31.08 -23.47
C ASP A 662 31.05 -31.27 -22.93
N GLY A 663 31.23 -31.90 -21.78
CA GLY A 663 32.54 -32.04 -21.13
C GLY A 663 33.15 -30.72 -20.61
N ASN A 664 32.41 -29.61 -20.68
CA ASN A 664 32.87 -28.32 -20.17
C ASN A 664 32.84 -28.32 -18.66
N SER A 665 33.95 -27.90 -18.03
CA SER A 665 34.02 -27.74 -16.57
C SER A 665 34.41 -26.32 -16.21
N LYS A 666 33.75 -25.78 -15.18
CA LYS A 666 34.04 -24.46 -14.61
C LYS A 666 34.31 -24.58 -13.12
N THR A 667 35.41 -23.97 -12.67
CA THR A 667 35.84 -23.99 -11.28
C THR A 667 35.44 -22.67 -10.60
N TYR A 668 34.71 -22.78 -9.47
CA TYR A 668 34.30 -21.65 -8.64
C TYR A 668 35.09 -21.63 -7.34
N LEU A 669 35.73 -20.51 -7.04
CA LEU A 669 36.47 -20.29 -5.82
C LEU A 669 35.54 -19.79 -4.73
N ILE A 670 35.38 -20.50 -3.62
CA ILE A 670 34.48 -20.12 -2.54
C ILE A 670 35.29 -19.72 -1.29
N PRO A 671 35.02 -18.55 -0.71
CA PRO A 671 35.59 -18.14 0.58
C PRO A 671 35.15 -19.10 1.68
N TYR A 672 36.04 -19.38 2.65
CA TYR A 672 35.70 -20.26 3.80
C TYR A 672 34.58 -19.74 4.68
N SER A 673 34.33 -18.42 4.64
CA SER A 673 33.25 -17.76 5.38
C SER A 673 31.86 -17.96 4.75
N SER A 674 31.78 -18.43 3.49
CA SER A 674 30.51 -18.62 2.79
C SER A 674 29.91 -19.98 3.08
N HIS A 675 28.61 -20.01 3.34
CA HIS A 675 27.87 -21.27 3.57
C HIS A 675 27.52 -21.89 2.22
N ILE A 676 27.88 -23.16 2.00
CA ILE A 676 27.59 -23.92 0.78
C ILE A 676 26.19 -24.52 0.91
N VAL A 677 25.37 -24.38 -0.12
CA VAL A 677 23.97 -24.87 -0.17
C VAL A 677 23.88 -26.22 -0.89
N VAL A 678 24.82 -26.50 -1.79
CA VAL A 678 24.81 -27.69 -2.65
C VAL A 678 25.56 -28.86 -2.03
N SER A 679 25.19 -30.07 -2.42
CA SER A 679 25.84 -31.32 -2.02
C SER A 679 26.73 -31.87 -3.13
N ASP A 680 27.76 -32.64 -2.77
CA ASP A 680 28.64 -33.31 -3.72
C ASP A 680 27.85 -34.30 -4.58
N GLY A 681 28.08 -34.31 -5.91
CA GLY A 681 27.33 -35.15 -6.84
C GLY A 681 25.94 -34.63 -7.23
N GLN A 682 25.51 -33.49 -6.72
CA GLN A 682 24.20 -32.89 -7.07
C GLN A 682 24.21 -32.36 -8.51
N ARG A 683 23.15 -32.68 -9.29
CA ARG A 683 22.93 -32.08 -10.61
C ARG A 683 22.29 -30.72 -10.45
N LEU A 684 22.91 -29.70 -11.05
CA LEU A 684 22.47 -28.32 -11.03
C LEU A 684 22.10 -27.83 -12.42
N GLU A 685 21.16 -26.91 -12.49
CA GLU A 685 20.86 -26.16 -13.69
C GLU A 685 21.67 -24.85 -13.73
N ALA A 686 21.81 -24.26 -14.93
CA ALA A 686 22.48 -22.98 -15.07
C ALA A 686 21.77 -21.89 -14.25
N GLY A 687 22.53 -21.20 -13.38
CA GLY A 687 22.02 -20.15 -12.51
C GLY A 687 21.53 -20.59 -11.13
N ASP A 688 21.77 -21.85 -10.74
CA ASP A 688 21.48 -22.29 -9.36
C ASP A 688 22.54 -21.78 -8.39
N GLU A 689 22.15 -21.59 -7.13
CA GLU A 689 22.99 -21.03 -6.08
C GLU A 689 23.96 -22.08 -5.53
N LEU A 690 25.26 -21.79 -5.57
CA LEU A 690 26.30 -22.61 -4.95
C LEU A 690 26.48 -22.23 -3.48
N THR A 691 26.33 -20.95 -3.15
CA THR A 691 26.47 -20.45 -1.78
C THR A 691 25.22 -19.67 -1.36
N SER A 692 24.94 -19.67 -0.05
CA SER A 692 23.86 -18.85 0.50
C SER A 692 24.20 -17.36 0.37
N GLY A 693 23.24 -16.54 -0.01
CA GLY A 693 23.40 -15.09 -0.14
C GLY A 693 22.38 -14.47 -1.09
N SER A 694 22.62 -13.21 -1.43
CA SER A 694 21.78 -12.48 -2.37
C SER A 694 22.35 -12.58 -3.80
N LEU A 695 21.48 -12.80 -4.79
CA LEU A 695 21.89 -12.86 -6.19
C LEU A 695 22.14 -11.45 -6.75
N ASN A 696 23.08 -11.35 -7.68
CA ASN A 696 23.26 -10.15 -8.48
C ASN A 696 22.28 -10.16 -9.66
N PRO A 697 21.38 -9.16 -9.79
CA PRO A 697 20.40 -9.12 -10.87
C PRO A 697 21.02 -9.19 -12.27
N HIS A 698 22.19 -8.60 -12.46
CA HIS A 698 22.91 -8.63 -13.75
C HIS A 698 23.37 -10.04 -14.15
N ASP A 699 23.81 -10.84 -13.18
CA ASP A 699 24.25 -12.22 -13.45
C ASP A 699 23.04 -13.12 -13.75
N VAL A 700 21.92 -12.91 -13.05
CA VAL A 700 20.66 -13.60 -13.34
C VAL A 700 20.16 -13.26 -14.74
N LEU A 701 20.23 -11.98 -15.17
CA LEU A 701 19.87 -11.56 -16.54
C LEU A 701 20.73 -12.27 -17.59
N LYS A 702 22.03 -12.35 -17.34
CA LYS A 702 22.98 -12.97 -18.29
C LYS A 702 22.79 -14.47 -18.44
N ILE A 703 22.44 -15.18 -17.34
CA ILE A 703 22.41 -16.64 -17.30
C ILE A 703 20.97 -17.17 -17.54
N LYS A 704 19.98 -16.69 -16.77
CA LYS A 704 18.60 -17.19 -16.81
C LYS A 704 17.67 -16.35 -17.71
N GLY A 705 18.13 -15.21 -18.19
CA GLY A 705 17.35 -14.33 -19.07
C GLY A 705 16.42 -13.35 -18.35
N VAL A 706 15.67 -12.59 -19.16
CA VAL A 706 14.84 -11.45 -18.71
C VAL A 706 13.72 -11.87 -17.76
N ARG A 707 13.05 -12.98 -18.07
CA ARG A 707 11.94 -13.49 -17.28
C ARG A 707 12.34 -13.83 -15.85
N ALA A 708 13.45 -14.51 -15.69
CA ALA A 708 13.96 -14.90 -14.39
C ALA A 708 14.35 -13.70 -13.52
N VAL A 709 14.89 -12.64 -14.15
CA VAL A 709 15.19 -11.38 -13.44
C VAL A 709 13.91 -10.70 -12.96
N GLN A 710 12.88 -10.65 -13.80
CA GLN A 710 11.58 -10.07 -13.44
C GLN A 710 10.98 -10.79 -12.21
N ASP A 711 10.92 -12.12 -12.25
CA ASP A 711 10.42 -12.92 -11.13
C ASP A 711 11.29 -12.79 -9.87
N TYR A 712 12.62 -12.72 -10.03
CA TYR A 712 13.55 -12.51 -8.91
C TYR A 712 13.32 -11.16 -8.24
N MET A 713 13.25 -10.09 -9.03
CA MET A 713 13.05 -8.72 -8.52
C MET A 713 11.70 -8.60 -7.79
N LEU A 714 10.61 -9.11 -8.39
CA LEU A 714 9.29 -9.11 -7.77
C LEU A 714 9.30 -9.85 -6.42
N ARG A 715 9.84 -11.08 -6.40
CA ARG A 715 9.89 -11.92 -5.20
C ARG A 715 10.69 -11.26 -4.08
N GLU A 716 11.89 -10.75 -4.37
CA GLU A 716 12.75 -10.16 -3.33
C GLU A 716 12.18 -8.86 -2.78
N VAL A 717 11.62 -7.99 -3.61
CA VAL A 717 10.98 -6.76 -3.14
C VAL A 717 9.75 -7.08 -2.30
N GLN A 718 8.87 -7.97 -2.75
CA GLN A 718 7.71 -8.41 -2.00
C GLN A 718 8.10 -9.03 -0.65
N ARG A 719 9.15 -9.86 -0.63
CA ARG A 719 9.67 -10.45 0.61
C ARG A 719 10.02 -9.40 1.64
N VAL A 720 10.74 -8.34 1.24
CA VAL A 720 11.14 -7.28 2.17
C VAL A 720 9.92 -6.55 2.75
N TYR A 721 8.93 -6.22 1.92
CA TYR A 721 7.73 -5.51 2.38
C TYR A 721 6.81 -6.41 3.22
N ARG A 722 6.57 -7.66 2.80
CA ARG A 722 5.70 -8.60 3.51
C ARG A 722 6.25 -9.01 4.88
N LEU A 723 7.56 -9.15 5.04
CA LEU A 723 8.21 -9.39 6.35
C LEU A 723 7.94 -8.25 7.35
N GLN A 724 7.64 -7.05 6.89
CA GLN A 724 7.26 -5.90 7.71
C GLN A 724 5.74 -5.74 7.86
N GLY A 725 4.97 -6.67 7.30
CA GLY A 725 3.50 -6.62 7.32
C GLY A 725 2.90 -5.52 6.44
N VAL A 726 3.60 -5.13 5.38
CA VAL A 726 3.13 -4.18 4.37
C VAL A 726 2.75 -4.95 3.11
N GLU A 727 1.54 -4.70 2.63
CA GLU A 727 1.01 -5.29 1.41
C GLU A 727 1.09 -4.27 0.26
N ILE A 728 1.70 -4.68 -0.84
CA ILE A 728 1.81 -3.88 -2.08
C ILE A 728 1.45 -4.79 -3.24
N ASN A 729 0.59 -4.33 -4.16
CA ASN A 729 0.25 -5.13 -5.33
C ASN A 729 1.45 -5.24 -6.29
N ASP A 730 1.64 -6.40 -6.89
CA ASP A 730 2.72 -6.69 -7.85
C ASP A 730 2.81 -5.69 -9.01
N LYS A 731 1.67 -5.12 -9.45
CA LYS A 731 1.62 -4.13 -10.53
C LYS A 731 2.60 -2.98 -10.35
N HIS A 732 2.70 -2.46 -9.12
CA HIS A 732 3.54 -1.30 -8.83
C HIS A 732 5.02 -1.63 -8.97
N ILE A 733 5.41 -2.83 -8.56
CA ILE A 733 6.79 -3.30 -8.72
C ILE A 733 7.07 -3.62 -10.19
N GLU A 734 6.12 -4.24 -10.90
CA GLU A 734 6.22 -4.53 -12.34
C GLU A 734 6.46 -3.26 -13.18
N VAL A 735 5.77 -2.16 -12.85
CA VAL A 735 5.97 -0.85 -13.50
C VAL A 735 7.43 -0.41 -13.42
N ILE A 736 8.02 -0.48 -12.23
CA ILE A 736 9.43 -0.08 -12.03
C ILE A 736 10.40 -1.04 -12.73
N VAL A 737 10.17 -2.34 -12.59
CA VAL A 737 11.02 -3.37 -13.23
C VAL A 737 10.97 -3.24 -14.76
N ARG A 738 9.80 -2.95 -15.35
CA ARG A 738 9.68 -2.66 -16.77
C ARG A 738 10.56 -1.49 -17.20
N GLN A 739 10.59 -0.39 -16.44
CA GLN A 739 11.42 0.77 -16.75
C GLN A 739 12.92 0.48 -16.60
N MET A 740 13.32 -0.39 -15.67
CA MET A 740 14.70 -0.82 -15.51
C MET A 740 15.20 -1.67 -16.68
N LEU A 741 14.31 -2.40 -17.35
CA LEU A 741 14.60 -3.29 -18.47
C LEU A 741 14.20 -2.70 -19.82
N LYS A 742 13.90 -1.41 -19.91
CA LYS A 742 13.39 -0.73 -21.11
C LYS A 742 14.41 -0.64 -22.27
N LYS A 743 15.70 -0.71 -21.99
CA LYS A 743 16.76 -0.42 -22.99
C LYS A 743 17.50 -1.69 -23.43
N ILE A 744 17.82 -1.72 -24.73
CA ILE A 744 18.71 -2.70 -25.40
C ILE A 744 20.01 -2.00 -25.79
N HIS A 745 21.12 -2.65 -25.56
CA HIS A 745 22.42 -2.25 -26.09
C HIS A 745 22.65 -2.91 -27.44
N VAL A 746 22.81 -2.11 -28.48
CA VAL A 746 23.02 -2.59 -29.83
C VAL A 746 24.49 -3.04 -29.99
N GLU A 747 24.73 -4.31 -30.27
CA GLU A 747 26.06 -4.85 -30.51
C GLU A 747 26.41 -4.74 -32.00
N GLU A 748 25.51 -5.19 -32.89
CA GLU A 748 25.69 -5.10 -34.34
C GLU A 748 24.47 -4.40 -34.97
N ALA A 749 24.74 -3.45 -35.85
CA ALA A 749 23.70 -2.64 -36.48
C ALA A 749 23.02 -3.36 -37.67
N GLY A 750 23.63 -4.42 -38.25
CA GLY A 750 23.11 -5.00 -39.45
C GLY A 750 22.95 -3.95 -40.58
N ASP A 751 21.85 -4.01 -41.31
CA ASP A 751 21.50 -3.02 -42.35
C ASP A 751 20.69 -1.83 -41.83
N ALA A 752 20.58 -1.69 -40.49
CA ALA A 752 19.86 -0.58 -39.86
C ALA A 752 20.70 0.72 -39.89
N GLU A 753 20.03 1.85 -40.03
CA GLU A 753 20.65 3.20 -39.98
C GLU A 753 20.95 3.64 -38.54
N ILE A 754 21.51 2.76 -37.70
CA ILE A 754 21.88 3.04 -36.32
C ILE A 754 23.35 2.77 -36.06
N LEU A 755 23.92 3.47 -35.09
CA LEU A 755 25.32 3.26 -34.71
C LEU A 755 25.41 2.11 -33.69
N PRO A 756 26.41 1.21 -33.82
CA PRO A 756 26.66 0.19 -32.80
C PRO A 756 27.09 0.86 -31.49
N GLY A 757 26.73 0.25 -30.35
CA GLY A 757 27.05 0.76 -29.02
C GLY A 757 26.01 1.74 -28.44
N ILE A 758 24.93 2.04 -29.13
CA ILE A 758 23.85 2.89 -28.65
C ILE A 758 22.83 2.06 -27.82
N ASN A 759 22.23 2.70 -26.78
CA ASN A 759 21.15 2.13 -26.06
C ASN A 759 19.81 2.63 -26.62
N MET A 760 18.95 1.73 -27.06
CA MET A 760 17.66 2.00 -27.69
C MET A 760 16.52 1.35 -26.90
N ASP A 761 15.28 1.79 -27.08
CA ASP A 761 14.11 1.16 -26.44
C ASP A 761 13.82 -0.19 -27.07
N VAL A 762 13.47 -1.19 -26.24
CA VAL A 762 13.17 -2.57 -26.66
C VAL A 762 12.08 -2.61 -27.72
N LEU A 763 11.01 -1.85 -27.55
CA LEU A 763 9.86 -1.86 -28.47
C LEU A 763 10.20 -1.20 -29.80
N GLU A 764 10.94 -0.08 -29.80
CA GLU A 764 11.42 0.59 -31.02
C GLU A 764 12.40 -0.31 -31.78
N PHE A 765 13.31 -0.97 -31.07
CA PHE A 765 14.26 -1.91 -31.64
C PHE A 765 13.55 -3.09 -32.33
N ASN A 766 12.56 -3.69 -31.65
CA ASN A 766 11.79 -4.79 -32.24
C ASN A 766 10.98 -4.33 -33.44
N ALA A 767 10.31 -3.17 -33.38
CA ALA A 767 9.54 -2.63 -34.50
C ALA A 767 10.43 -2.30 -35.71
N MET A 768 11.66 -1.81 -35.48
CA MET A 768 12.64 -1.57 -36.53
C MET A 768 13.10 -2.90 -37.17
N ASN A 769 13.42 -3.91 -36.35
CA ASN A 769 13.81 -5.22 -36.86
C ASN A 769 12.68 -5.91 -37.63
N GLU A 770 11.42 -5.80 -37.18
CA GLU A 770 10.27 -6.31 -37.94
C GLU A 770 10.15 -5.66 -39.32
N LYS A 771 10.40 -4.34 -39.42
CA LYS A 771 10.45 -3.64 -40.73
C LYS A 771 11.58 -4.12 -41.61
N LEU A 772 12.81 -4.25 -41.05
CA LEU A 772 13.98 -4.74 -41.80
C LEU A 772 13.77 -6.17 -42.33
N ILE A 773 13.20 -7.06 -41.52
CA ILE A 773 12.86 -8.41 -41.89
C ILE A 773 11.81 -8.42 -43.03
N ALA A 774 10.77 -7.57 -42.93
CA ALA A 774 9.75 -7.43 -43.98
C ALA A 774 10.36 -6.91 -45.29
N GLU A 775 11.39 -6.10 -45.26
CA GLU A 775 12.15 -5.60 -46.41
C GLU A 775 13.22 -6.60 -46.89
N GLY A 776 13.44 -7.72 -46.19
CA GLY A 776 14.46 -8.73 -46.55
C GLY A 776 15.88 -8.31 -46.24
N LYS A 777 16.10 -7.34 -45.36
CA LYS A 777 17.41 -6.85 -44.88
C LYS A 777 17.86 -7.59 -43.63
N ALA A 778 19.15 -7.54 -43.31
CA ALA A 778 19.70 -8.13 -42.11
C ALA A 778 19.24 -7.34 -40.85
N PRO A 779 18.61 -7.99 -39.85
CA PRO A 779 18.21 -7.33 -38.62
C PRO A 779 19.40 -6.93 -37.76
N ALA A 780 19.22 -5.92 -36.90
CA ALA A 780 20.23 -5.54 -35.92
C ALA A 780 20.22 -6.53 -34.74
N GLU A 781 21.42 -6.78 -34.18
CA GLU A 781 21.57 -7.60 -32.98
C GLU A 781 21.87 -6.75 -31.74
N GLY A 782 21.24 -7.07 -30.62
CA GLY A 782 21.42 -6.35 -29.35
C GLY A 782 21.10 -7.19 -28.15
N LYS A 783 21.71 -6.83 -27.01
CA LYS A 783 21.45 -7.45 -25.72
C LYS A 783 20.63 -6.51 -24.80
N GLN A 784 19.60 -7.04 -24.23
CA GLN A 784 18.81 -6.29 -23.23
C GLN A 784 19.65 -6.05 -21.97
N ILE A 785 19.68 -4.82 -21.52
CA ILE A 785 20.45 -4.39 -20.35
C ILE A 785 19.52 -4.00 -19.21
N MET A 786 19.97 -4.23 -17.99
CA MET A 786 19.30 -3.77 -16.80
C MET A 786 19.97 -2.49 -16.31
N LEU A 787 19.20 -1.44 -16.14
CA LEU A 787 19.66 -0.16 -15.58
C LEU A 787 19.09 0.03 -14.18
N GLY A 788 19.91 0.49 -13.24
CA GLY A 788 19.41 1.00 -11.97
C GLY A 788 18.51 2.22 -12.17
N ILE A 789 17.58 2.46 -11.27
CA ILE A 789 16.57 3.55 -11.39
C ILE A 789 17.20 4.93 -11.64
N THR A 790 18.33 5.24 -11.01
CA THR A 790 19.05 6.50 -11.22
C THR A 790 19.58 6.62 -12.65
N LYS A 791 20.20 5.56 -13.17
CA LYS A 791 20.71 5.55 -14.55
C LYS A 791 19.57 5.54 -15.58
N ALA A 792 18.49 4.80 -15.30
CA ALA A 792 17.32 4.77 -16.16
C ALA A 792 16.63 6.15 -16.25
N SER A 793 16.56 6.89 -15.15
CA SER A 793 16.01 8.25 -15.12
C SER A 793 16.83 9.26 -15.96
N LEU A 794 18.15 9.07 -16.05
CA LEU A 794 19.03 9.90 -16.88
C LEU A 794 19.06 9.45 -18.36
N ALA A 795 18.73 8.19 -18.63
CA ALA A 795 18.68 7.61 -19.97
C ALA A 795 17.31 7.78 -20.66
N THR A 796 16.42 8.62 -20.13
CA THR A 796 15.12 8.95 -20.73
C THR A 796 15.31 9.78 -22.00
N ASP A 797 14.34 9.69 -22.92
CA ASP A 797 14.37 10.44 -24.19
C ASP A 797 14.11 11.93 -23.97
N SER A 798 13.35 12.30 -22.90
CA SER A 798 13.12 13.67 -22.49
C SER A 798 14.33 14.28 -21.78
N PHE A 799 15.00 15.22 -22.40
CA PHE A 799 16.11 15.95 -21.79
C PHE A 799 15.65 16.93 -20.70
N PHE A 800 14.43 17.46 -20.75
CA PHE A 800 13.88 18.31 -19.68
C PHE A 800 13.71 17.54 -18.38
N SER A 801 13.18 16.33 -18.45
CA SER A 801 13.01 15.47 -17.27
C SER A 801 14.37 15.11 -16.67
N ALA A 802 15.31 14.65 -17.49
CA ALA A 802 16.66 14.28 -17.05
C ALA A 802 17.40 15.48 -16.43
N ALA A 803 17.33 16.67 -17.03
CA ALA A 803 17.94 17.90 -16.52
C ALA A 803 17.36 18.35 -15.18
N SER A 804 16.05 18.15 -14.95
CA SER A 804 15.38 18.48 -13.69
C SER A 804 15.75 17.52 -12.54
N PHE A 805 16.22 16.32 -12.86
CA PHE A 805 16.57 15.31 -11.89
C PHE A 805 17.97 15.51 -11.32
N GLN A 806 19.00 15.23 -12.09
CA GLN A 806 20.42 15.36 -11.72
C GLN A 806 21.28 15.71 -12.95
N GLU A 807 22.54 16.07 -12.74
CA GLU A 807 23.52 16.36 -13.78
C GLU A 807 23.04 17.37 -14.85
N THR A 808 22.31 18.41 -14.40
CA THR A 808 21.62 19.39 -15.26
C THR A 808 22.49 19.92 -16.41
N THR A 809 23.74 20.32 -16.11
CA THR A 809 24.66 20.89 -17.11
C THR A 809 25.08 19.89 -18.17
N LYS A 810 25.41 18.66 -17.74
CA LYS A 810 25.82 17.59 -18.66
C LYS A 810 24.70 17.23 -19.63
N VAL A 811 23.52 16.99 -19.09
CA VAL A 811 22.32 16.60 -19.86
C VAL A 811 21.95 17.68 -20.87
N LEU A 812 21.90 18.94 -20.45
CA LEU A 812 21.58 20.06 -21.36
C LEU A 812 22.65 20.25 -22.45
N THR A 813 23.94 20.07 -22.11
CA THR A 813 25.02 20.16 -23.10
C THR A 813 24.93 19.03 -24.12
N GLU A 814 24.73 17.80 -23.69
CA GLU A 814 24.55 16.65 -24.59
C GLU A 814 23.32 16.78 -25.48
N ALA A 815 22.19 17.29 -24.93
CA ALA A 815 20.99 17.54 -25.70
C ALA A 815 21.19 18.65 -26.76
N ALA A 816 21.93 19.73 -26.41
CA ALA A 816 22.22 20.82 -27.34
C ALA A 816 23.14 20.36 -28.46
N ILE A 817 24.20 19.58 -28.16
CA ILE A 817 25.12 19.03 -29.16
C ILE A 817 24.39 18.06 -30.09
N GLY A 818 23.54 17.20 -29.51
CA GLY A 818 22.79 16.17 -30.25
C GLY A 818 21.54 16.71 -30.97
N GLY A 819 21.19 18.00 -30.84
CA GLY A 819 19.99 18.56 -31.45
C GLY A 819 18.69 17.83 -31.05
N LYS A 820 18.59 17.35 -29.79
CA LYS A 820 17.48 16.51 -29.34
C LYS A 820 16.18 17.32 -29.27
N THR A 821 15.11 16.72 -29.76
CA THR A 821 13.73 17.25 -29.67
C THR A 821 12.99 16.51 -28.54
N ASP A 822 12.28 17.24 -27.67
CA ASP A 822 11.46 16.68 -26.60
C ASP A 822 9.98 16.67 -27.02
N HIS A 823 9.39 15.50 -27.13
CA HIS A 823 8.00 15.31 -27.57
C HIS A 823 6.96 15.56 -26.44
N LEU A 824 7.38 15.97 -25.25
CA LEU A 824 6.50 16.31 -24.10
C LEU A 824 5.54 15.17 -23.69
N ILE A 825 6.01 13.95 -23.77
CA ILE A 825 5.21 12.73 -23.50
C ILE A 825 4.92 12.56 -22.00
N GLY A 826 5.87 12.88 -21.14
CA GLY A 826 5.78 12.69 -19.69
C GLY A 826 5.06 13.84 -18.97
N LEU A 827 4.92 13.70 -17.66
CA LEU A 827 4.23 14.70 -16.83
C LEU A 827 5.14 15.90 -16.52
N LYS A 828 6.39 15.66 -16.17
CA LYS A 828 7.34 16.70 -15.75
C LYS A 828 7.62 17.74 -16.82
N GLU A 829 7.79 17.32 -18.04
CA GLU A 829 8.07 18.18 -19.19
C GLU A 829 6.96 19.22 -19.38
N ASN A 830 5.72 18.74 -19.33
CA ASN A 830 4.54 19.62 -19.45
C ASN A 830 4.43 20.58 -18.27
N VAL A 831 4.70 20.12 -17.03
CA VAL A 831 4.71 20.99 -15.85
C VAL A 831 5.79 22.08 -15.95
N ILE A 832 6.98 21.74 -16.40
CA ILE A 832 8.08 22.71 -16.56
C ILE A 832 7.74 23.78 -17.57
N ILE A 833 7.11 23.42 -18.70
CA ILE A 833 6.69 24.36 -19.73
C ILE A 833 5.42 25.12 -19.35
N GLY A 834 4.64 24.63 -18.37
CA GLY A 834 3.40 25.27 -17.93
C GLY A 834 2.16 24.84 -18.73
N LYS A 835 2.22 23.73 -19.47
CA LYS A 835 1.07 23.10 -20.13
C LYS A 835 0.34 22.15 -19.20
N LEU A 836 -0.93 21.86 -19.51
CA LEU A 836 -1.69 20.82 -18.82
C LEU A 836 -1.01 19.47 -19.05
N ILE A 837 -1.03 18.61 -18.02
CA ILE A 837 -0.44 17.28 -18.10
C ILE A 837 -1.26 16.36 -19.02
N PRO A 838 -0.63 15.43 -19.77
CA PRO A 838 -1.33 14.49 -20.65
C PRO A 838 -1.94 13.31 -19.86
N ALA A 839 -2.49 13.58 -18.70
CA ALA A 839 -3.09 12.58 -17.81
C ALA A 839 -4.24 13.16 -17.02
N GLY A 840 -5.16 12.33 -16.56
CA GLY A 840 -6.32 12.73 -15.77
C GLY A 840 -7.20 13.73 -16.49
N THR A 841 -7.66 14.75 -15.78
CA THR A 841 -8.51 15.85 -16.31
C THR A 841 -7.78 16.80 -17.24
N GLY A 842 -6.45 16.75 -17.33
CA GLY A 842 -5.65 17.51 -18.30
C GLY A 842 -5.70 16.97 -19.73
N MET A 843 -6.33 15.83 -19.98
CA MET A 843 -6.49 15.25 -21.31
C MET A 843 -7.41 16.09 -22.21
N ARG A 844 -7.18 16.03 -23.52
CA ARG A 844 -7.97 16.79 -24.52
C ARG A 844 -9.47 16.53 -24.41
N ARG A 845 -9.90 15.29 -24.13
CA ARG A 845 -11.33 14.90 -24.02
C ARG A 845 -12.09 15.70 -22.94
N TYR A 846 -11.41 16.13 -21.87
CA TYR A 846 -12.04 16.90 -20.80
C TYR A 846 -12.04 18.41 -21.03
N ARG A 847 -11.25 18.92 -21.99
CA ARG A 847 -11.19 20.38 -22.28
C ARG A 847 -12.48 20.96 -22.85
N ASN A 848 -13.28 20.11 -23.50
CA ASN A 848 -14.54 20.52 -24.14
C ASN A 848 -15.75 20.25 -23.24
N VAL A 849 -15.56 19.69 -22.04
CA VAL A 849 -16.64 19.46 -21.07
C VAL A 849 -17.04 20.81 -20.48
N LYS A 850 -18.30 21.17 -20.61
CA LYS A 850 -18.88 22.35 -19.96
C LYS A 850 -19.66 21.87 -18.74
N LEU A 851 -19.52 22.57 -17.63
CA LEU A 851 -20.28 22.32 -16.42
C LEU A 851 -21.63 23.02 -16.52
N ASP A 852 -22.70 22.35 -16.23
CA ASP A 852 -24.02 22.92 -16.06
C ASP A 852 -24.15 23.39 -14.61
N THR A 853 -24.18 24.68 -14.40
CA THR A 853 -24.24 25.32 -13.08
C THR A 853 -25.65 25.73 -12.69
N ASP A 854 -26.64 25.53 -13.60
CA ASP A 854 -28.01 25.99 -13.40
C ASP A 854 -28.90 24.91 -12.74
N VAL A 855 -28.41 23.68 -12.64
CA VAL A 855 -29.14 22.57 -11.96
C VAL A 855 -28.97 22.70 -10.45
N ARG A 856 -30.05 22.99 -9.75
CA ARG A 856 -30.06 22.99 -8.28
C ARG A 856 -29.88 21.55 -7.78
N PRO A 857 -29.15 21.35 -6.64
CA PRO A 857 -29.00 20.02 -6.06
C PRO A 857 -30.31 19.31 -5.73
N GLU A 858 -31.38 20.07 -5.47
CA GLU A 858 -32.73 19.58 -5.19
C GLU A 858 -33.37 18.91 -6.42
N ASP A 859 -33.05 19.34 -7.62
CA ASP A 859 -33.57 18.77 -8.88
C ASP A 859 -32.85 17.49 -9.31
N ALA A 860 -31.64 17.23 -8.78
CA ALA A 860 -30.84 16.06 -9.11
C ALA A 860 -31.21 14.80 -8.28
N VAL A 861 -31.97 14.96 -7.19
CA VAL A 861 -32.31 13.86 -6.26
C VAL A 861 -33.59 13.12 -6.66
N GLU A 862 -34.46 13.71 -7.50
CA GLU A 862 -35.72 13.07 -7.91
C GLU A 862 -35.59 11.97 -8.99
N GLY A 863 -34.37 11.71 -9.50
CA GLY A 863 -34.15 10.78 -10.59
C GLY A 863 -33.58 9.41 -10.23
N ILE A 864 -33.15 9.18 -8.98
CA ILE A 864 -32.54 7.91 -8.55
C ILE A 864 -33.31 7.40 -7.34
N SER A 865 -34.36 6.60 -7.60
CA SER A 865 -34.97 5.81 -6.55
C SER A 865 -34.06 4.61 -6.23
N ASP A 866 -33.67 4.47 -4.97
CA ASP A 866 -32.86 3.35 -4.45
C ASP A 866 -33.54 1.97 -4.53
N GLU A 867 -34.66 1.85 -5.26
CA GLU A 867 -35.47 0.61 -5.33
C GLU A 867 -35.32 -0.16 -6.66
N ASP A 868 -34.45 0.25 -7.58
CA ASP A 868 -34.34 -0.46 -8.85
C ASP A 868 -33.23 -1.55 -8.79
N PRO A 869 -33.59 -2.85 -8.69
CA PRO A 869 -32.63 -3.95 -8.68
C PRO A 869 -31.79 -4.04 -9.97
N ALA A 870 -32.20 -3.34 -11.02
CA ALA A 870 -31.50 -3.28 -12.31
C ALA A 870 -30.16 -2.54 -12.25
N VAL A 871 -29.91 -1.71 -11.22
CA VAL A 871 -28.65 -0.95 -11.06
C VAL A 871 -27.49 -1.85 -10.64
N LEU A 872 -27.76 -2.98 -10.02
CA LEU A 872 -26.74 -3.99 -9.65
C LEU A 872 -26.29 -4.84 -10.84
N ASP A 873 -27.18 -5.07 -11.80
CA ASP A 873 -26.86 -5.81 -13.05
C ASP A 873 -26.14 -4.92 -14.09
N ILE A 874 -26.32 -3.61 -14.04
CA ILE A 874 -25.66 -2.64 -14.95
C ILE A 874 -24.13 -2.66 -14.76
N ARG A 875 -23.61 -2.99 -13.58
CA ARG A 875 -22.15 -3.13 -13.36
C ARG A 875 -21.53 -4.30 -14.11
N ASP A 876 -22.29 -5.34 -14.39
CA ASP A 876 -21.85 -6.48 -15.21
C ASP A 876 -22.21 -6.29 -16.69
N GLU A 877 -23.26 -5.51 -17.02
CA GLU A 877 -23.72 -5.22 -18.39
C GLU A 877 -23.01 -4.04 -19.08
N ILE A 878 -22.39 -3.12 -18.34
CA ILE A 878 -21.59 -2.00 -18.93
C ILE A 878 -20.37 -2.55 -19.66
N ASP A 879 -19.88 -3.73 -19.28
CA ASP A 879 -18.80 -4.44 -20.01
C ASP A 879 -19.31 -5.06 -21.35
N GLU A 880 -20.63 -5.18 -21.55
CA GLU A 880 -21.22 -5.74 -22.77
C GLU A 880 -21.79 -4.71 -23.74
N ARG A 881 -22.01 -3.45 -23.34
CA ARG A 881 -22.75 -2.45 -24.15
C ARG A 881 -21.98 -1.20 -24.54
N LEU A 882 -20.67 -1.16 -24.40
CA LEU A 882 -19.91 -0.15 -25.11
C LEU A 882 -19.76 -0.64 -26.57
N PRO A 883 -20.41 0.00 -27.54
CA PRO A 883 -20.20 -0.34 -28.94
C PRO A 883 -18.72 -0.05 -29.25
N GLU A 884 -18.02 -1.08 -29.75
CA GLU A 884 -16.61 -0.97 -30.18
C GLU A 884 -16.40 0.17 -31.20
N ASP A 885 -17.46 0.60 -31.87
CA ASP A 885 -17.42 1.62 -32.92
C ASP A 885 -17.42 3.08 -32.42
N ALA A 886 -17.82 3.35 -31.17
CA ALA A 886 -17.89 4.73 -30.67
C ALA A 886 -16.53 5.30 -30.19
N LEU A 887 -15.54 4.43 -29.92
CA LEU A 887 -14.21 4.81 -29.43
C LEU A 887 -13.14 4.86 -30.53
N LEU A 888 -13.36 4.21 -31.67
CA LEU A 888 -12.42 4.19 -32.80
C LEU A 888 -12.49 5.44 -33.67
N GLY A 889 -13.66 6.09 -33.78
CA GLY A 889 -13.85 7.27 -34.60
C GLY A 889 -13.07 8.52 -34.14
N ASP A 890 -12.86 8.65 -32.82
CA ASP A 890 -12.16 9.82 -32.26
C ASP A 890 -10.65 9.65 -32.21
N ILE A 891 -10.12 8.41 -32.35
CA ILE A 891 -8.68 8.15 -32.34
C ILE A 891 -8.06 8.34 -33.72
N GLU A 892 -8.76 7.99 -34.80
CA GLU A 892 -8.29 8.26 -36.17
C GLU A 892 -8.25 9.76 -36.50
N GLN A 893 -9.19 10.56 -36.01
CA GLN A 893 -9.14 12.02 -36.17
C GLN A 893 -8.03 12.70 -35.31
N ALA A 894 -7.55 12.05 -34.26
CA ALA A 894 -6.46 12.55 -33.44
C ALA A 894 -5.06 12.27 -34.01
N THR A 895 -4.92 11.24 -34.86
CA THR A 895 -3.66 10.92 -35.54
C THR A 895 -3.46 11.76 -36.81
N ASP A 896 -4.53 12.07 -37.56
CA ASP A 896 -4.44 12.93 -38.74
C ASP A 896 -4.22 14.41 -38.41
N ALA A 897 -4.60 14.87 -37.21
CA ALA A 897 -4.33 16.23 -36.72
C ALA A 897 -2.85 16.48 -36.34
N PHE A 898 -2.04 15.42 -36.25
CA PHE A 898 -0.61 15.55 -35.93
C PHE A 898 0.29 15.62 -37.17
N SER A 899 -0.23 15.29 -38.36
CA SER A 899 0.55 15.28 -39.60
C SER A 899 0.52 16.61 -40.38
N ASP A 900 -0.40 17.54 -40.06
CA ASP A 900 -0.63 18.72 -40.91
C ASP A 900 -0.22 20.09 -40.30
N GLU A 901 0.27 20.16 -39.07
CA GLU A 901 0.76 21.42 -38.47
C GLU A 901 2.28 21.55 -38.36
N GLY A 902 3.04 20.79 -39.13
CA GLY A 902 4.51 20.80 -39.11
C GLY A 902 5.20 21.52 -40.28
N ALA A 903 4.46 22.23 -41.18
CA ALA A 903 5.04 23.05 -42.22
C ALA A 903 4.38 24.43 -42.17
N ASP A 904 5.10 25.40 -41.66
CA ASP A 904 4.98 26.87 -41.66
C ASP A 904 4.85 27.50 -40.26
N ALA A 905 6.01 27.76 -39.69
CA ALA A 905 6.47 28.95 -38.96
C ALA A 905 7.60 28.60 -37.96
#